data_919dd1856d58ce021bc503860a1fdb3c
#
_entry.id   919dd1856d58ce021bc503860a1fdb3c
#
_cell.length_a   1.000
_cell.length_b   1.000
_cell.length_c   1.000
_cell.angle_alpha   90.00
_cell.angle_beta   90.00
_cell.angle_gamma   90.00
#
_symmetry.space_group_name_H-M   'P 1'
#
loop_
_entity.id
_entity.type
_entity.pdbx_description
1 polymer ?
#
loop_
_entity_poly.entity_id
_entity_poly.type
_entity_poly.pdbx_seq_one_letter_code
_entity_poly.pdbx_strand_id
1 'polypeptide(L)'
;MRFASLFLLSGFLLPLKSLAQQDTVTVTVAEGTNMAVALSPDRQKLVMDLQGTLWVMPATGGKAVAITDALGDCRQPAWSPDGTRIAFHAFWDGTYHLWTINPDGTGLQQLTFGIFDDREPHWSPDGNSLVFASDRNGNYDIWKLELASGKLTALTQDPANDYGPSYSPDGQKIAYISARTDKGGLYVLDGEKPPTLVFPLQATLAAPAWSPDNRRVTFQAAEKGASVLYLADTQKNTAEVISDPNEDVFPFRTQFVSGREFFYTADGQIKRRILGRKPGKPLVWQAVFKLHRPKYKRKTYDFDNATPRAVKGVKGPVISPDGRQVAFVALGNLWTYTIGAKTATPLTQDAYIENDPAWSPDGQRLAYVSDRSGKMDLWMRNLITGTERKVAESTAGILLPAWSPDGNSIAFFEADARNTWGLATLQVVPVNCGGEVPCGETKKIHAPLFTPGQASWSPDGRKMVVSALETYSTKYREGVSEFLVISLDGQPDQFISPHPERTLSQRGKNGPLWSPDGKWMAYVLDGLLWIVPVSPEGILMGPPKRLTNELADNLSWTADSKWLAYWSVDVLKKTNIETGHTQTIPLPVTWQPQLPKDRVVIHAGRLFDGKTNQYQTNVDVVIEGHRIKEIVPHQANRTEKTIDASGKTLMPGLFEMHTHQSGLVGEKLGRLWLSYGITSIREPGADPYDAIERREAWASGARLGPRQFLTGGLTDGTRIYYGQATSIYSTSHLDLELNRAVRLEFDFMKTYVRLSDTYQRRITEFAHQNGIPVSSHEIYPATQYNVDAVEHIGATSRRGYSPKITSTNHAYNDVIQLIAKSGMNITPTLSLQGGFFSKLTQDSTLLNHRQFAAFYPPSLINSLKMSMKQLLSLNPGLLANFKNLQDNLKRLHQAGASITTGTDSPFVPYGTSLHVEMQNLADAGIAPFEVLRAATARAAEVVGVGKDLGTVEPGKLADLIIVDGNPLHNVRDARNVVWVVKNGAVHSLDELLKRP
;
A
#
# COMPACT_ATOMS: atom_id res chain seq x y z
N MET A 1 20.64 67.38 -33.44
CA MET A 1 21.53 66.26 -33.78
C MET A 1 21.00 64.98 -33.10
N ARG A 2 20.43 64.16 -33.95
CA ARG A 2 19.82 62.86 -33.47
C ARG A 2 20.85 61.77 -33.62
N PHE A 3 21.16 61.09 -32.54
CA PHE A 3 21.88 59.80 -32.58
C PHE A 3 20.89 58.64 -32.45
N ALA A 4 20.83 57.82 -33.48
CA ALA A 4 20.09 56.57 -33.52
C ALA A 4 21.03 55.46 -33.05
N SER A 5 20.67 54.74 -31.95
CA SER A 5 21.36 53.54 -31.49
C SER A 5 20.69 52.32 -32.10
N LEU A 6 21.44 51.58 -32.89
CA LEU A 6 21.07 50.30 -33.50
C LEU A 6 21.23 49.22 -32.42
N PHE A 7 20.13 48.56 -32.01
CA PHE A 7 20.16 47.33 -31.21
C PHE A 7 20.25 46.14 -32.16
N LEU A 8 21.36 45.44 -32.16
CA LEU A 8 21.52 44.14 -32.77
C LEU A 8 20.82 43.10 -31.88
N LEU A 9 19.69 42.53 -32.31
CA LEU A 9 19.09 41.33 -31.77
C LEU A 9 19.91 40.11 -32.24
N SER A 10 20.78 39.60 -31.37
CA SER A 10 21.34 38.23 -31.55
C SER A 10 20.28 37.20 -31.20
N GLY A 11 19.64 36.63 -32.20
CA GLY A 11 18.71 35.53 -32.06
C GLY A 11 19.47 34.28 -31.59
N PHE A 12 19.26 33.89 -30.34
CA PHE A 12 19.60 32.52 -29.86
C PHE A 12 18.59 31.55 -30.49
N LEU A 13 19.01 30.89 -31.57
CA LEU A 13 18.37 29.66 -32.03
C LEU A 13 18.63 28.57 -31.01
N LEU A 14 17.70 28.36 -30.08
CA LEU A 14 17.63 27.15 -29.28
C LEU A 14 17.40 25.99 -30.27
N PRO A 15 18.19 24.91 -30.23
CA PRO A 15 17.92 23.75 -31.05
C PRO A 15 16.57 23.19 -30.61
N LEU A 16 15.59 23.17 -31.51
CA LEU A 16 14.39 22.35 -31.38
C LEU A 16 14.87 20.93 -31.14
N LYS A 17 14.82 20.48 -29.88
CA LYS A 17 14.95 19.06 -29.55
C LYS A 17 13.89 18.36 -30.41
N SER A 18 14.33 17.53 -31.33
CA SER A 18 13.45 16.62 -32.05
C SER A 18 12.56 15.95 -31.01
N LEU A 19 11.26 16.08 -31.16
CA LEU A 19 10.27 15.29 -30.44
C LEU A 19 10.67 13.84 -30.70
N ALA A 20 11.27 13.19 -29.71
CA ALA A 20 11.54 11.78 -29.77
C ALA A 20 10.22 11.10 -30.11
N GLN A 21 10.24 10.27 -31.14
CA GLN A 21 9.10 9.48 -31.56
C GLN A 21 8.60 8.74 -30.31
N GLN A 22 7.45 9.16 -29.78
CA GLN A 22 6.89 8.53 -28.57
C GLN A 22 6.58 7.09 -28.95
N ASP A 23 7.25 6.15 -28.29
CA ASP A 23 6.99 4.72 -28.44
C ASP A 23 5.53 4.44 -28.02
N THR A 24 4.64 4.40 -28.99
CA THR A 24 3.21 4.11 -28.76
C THR A 24 2.96 2.63 -29.02
N VAL A 25 2.53 1.91 -28.00
CA VAL A 25 2.12 0.51 -28.10
C VAL A 25 0.61 0.44 -28.30
N THR A 26 0.17 -0.23 -29.38
CA THR A 26 -1.25 -0.46 -29.66
C THR A 26 -1.67 -1.83 -29.13
N VAL A 27 -2.74 -1.86 -28.31
CA VAL A 27 -3.31 -3.08 -27.74
C VAL A 27 -4.77 -3.18 -28.14
N THR A 28 -5.12 -4.21 -28.93
CA THR A 28 -6.51 -4.52 -29.30
C THR A 28 -7.05 -5.56 -28.35
N VAL A 29 -8.23 -5.32 -27.77
CA VAL A 29 -8.92 -6.22 -26.87
C VAL A 29 -10.36 -6.47 -27.35
N ALA A 30 -10.87 -7.67 -27.06
CA ALA A 30 -12.22 -8.13 -27.39
C ALA A 30 -12.89 -8.83 -26.19
N GLU A 31 -12.29 -8.71 -25.03
CA GLU A 31 -12.80 -9.15 -23.73
C GLU A 31 -12.49 -8.07 -22.71
N GLY A 32 -13.34 -7.94 -21.70
CA GLY A 32 -13.15 -6.96 -20.64
C GLY A 32 -13.37 -7.56 -19.24
N THR A 33 -12.53 -7.18 -18.31
CA THR A 33 -12.63 -7.57 -16.89
C THR A 33 -13.49 -6.54 -16.15
N ASN A 34 -14.58 -6.99 -15.51
CA ASN A 34 -15.50 -6.12 -14.76
C ASN A 34 -15.97 -4.90 -15.58
N MET A 35 -16.49 -5.12 -16.78
CA MET A 35 -17.05 -4.07 -17.63
C MET A 35 -18.57 -4.00 -17.47
N ALA A 36 -19.13 -2.80 -17.26
CA ALA A 36 -20.55 -2.52 -17.35
C ALA A 36 -20.96 -2.14 -18.77
N VAL A 37 -22.20 -2.38 -19.13
CA VAL A 37 -22.80 -1.95 -20.40
C VAL A 37 -24.13 -1.27 -20.17
N ALA A 38 -24.46 -0.26 -21.00
CA ALA A 38 -25.78 0.33 -21.05
C ALA A 38 -26.26 0.47 -22.49
N LEU A 39 -27.54 0.09 -22.72
CA LEU A 39 -28.19 0.15 -24.04
C LEU A 39 -28.88 1.50 -24.22
N SER A 40 -28.67 2.14 -25.36
CA SER A 40 -29.37 3.39 -25.71
C SER A 40 -30.88 3.20 -25.82
N PRO A 41 -31.71 4.23 -25.54
CA PRO A 41 -33.19 4.10 -25.59
C PRO A 41 -33.72 3.70 -26.96
N ASP A 42 -33.06 4.10 -28.04
CA ASP A 42 -33.34 3.71 -29.44
C ASP A 42 -32.88 2.29 -29.78
N ARG A 43 -32.13 1.63 -28.86
CA ARG A 43 -31.57 0.28 -28.99
C ARG A 43 -30.52 0.13 -30.09
N GLN A 44 -29.95 1.23 -30.57
CA GLN A 44 -28.98 1.20 -31.68
C GLN A 44 -27.52 1.16 -31.18
N LYS A 45 -27.26 1.63 -29.96
CA LYS A 45 -25.90 1.76 -29.42
C LYS A 45 -25.77 1.11 -28.03
N LEU A 46 -24.56 0.64 -27.73
CA LEU A 46 -24.11 0.29 -26.40
C LEU A 46 -23.00 1.25 -25.98
N VAL A 47 -23.05 1.71 -24.74
CA VAL A 47 -21.90 2.29 -24.04
C VAL A 47 -21.37 1.25 -23.06
N MET A 48 -20.05 1.10 -22.97
CA MET A 48 -19.38 0.25 -21.96
C MET A 48 -18.28 1.01 -21.26
N ASP A 49 -18.04 0.68 -19.98
CA ASP A 49 -16.81 1.04 -19.32
C ASP A 49 -15.78 -0.09 -19.50
N LEU A 50 -14.59 0.25 -19.90
CA LEU A 50 -13.50 -0.69 -20.07
C LEU A 50 -12.20 -0.04 -19.64
N GLN A 51 -11.60 -0.57 -18.57
CA GLN A 51 -10.35 -0.05 -18.02
C GLN A 51 -10.41 1.47 -17.80
N GLY A 52 -11.45 1.92 -17.07
CA GLY A 52 -11.64 3.30 -16.66
C GLY A 52 -12.01 4.31 -17.76
N THR A 53 -12.26 3.86 -18.97
CA THR A 53 -12.65 4.66 -20.14
C THR A 53 -14.03 4.25 -20.62
N LEU A 54 -14.88 5.20 -21.01
CA LEU A 54 -16.17 4.92 -21.65
C LEU A 54 -15.99 4.76 -23.16
N TRP A 55 -16.60 3.72 -23.70
CA TRP A 55 -16.56 3.36 -25.13
C TRP A 55 -17.98 3.21 -25.68
N VAL A 56 -18.23 3.73 -26.86
CA VAL A 56 -19.52 3.59 -27.56
C VAL A 56 -19.33 2.71 -28.80
N MET A 57 -20.28 1.82 -29.04
CA MET A 57 -20.33 0.95 -30.22
C MET A 57 -21.78 0.66 -30.66
N PRO A 58 -22.01 0.14 -31.89
CA PRO A 58 -23.32 -0.37 -32.28
C PRO A 58 -23.82 -1.50 -31.36
N ALA A 59 -25.13 -1.56 -31.10
CA ALA A 59 -25.74 -2.63 -30.29
C ALA A 59 -25.62 -4.04 -30.91
N THR A 60 -25.21 -4.11 -32.18
CA THR A 60 -24.91 -5.37 -32.90
C THR A 60 -23.44 -5.80 -32.75
N GLY A 61 -22.63 -5.04 -32.00
CA GLY A 61 -21.18 -5.25 -31.88
C GLY A 61 -20.38 -4.45 -32.92
N GLY A 62 -19.07 -4.73 -32.99
CA GLY A 62 -18.14 -4.07 -33.91
C GLY A 62 -17.05 -3.27 -33.20
N LYS A 63 -16.54 -2.22 -33.83
CA LYS A 63 -15.48 -1.37 -33.27
C LYS A 63 -16.05 -0.40 -32.24
N ALA A 64 -15.52 -0.46 -31.02
CA ALA A 64 -15.82 0.52 -29.98
C ALA A 64 -14.92 1.77 -30.12
N VAL A 65 -15.49 2.94 -29.85
CA VAL A 65 -14.82 4.24 -29.90
C VAL A 65 -14.85 4.86 -28.50
N ALA A 66 -13.68 5.25 -27.98
CA ALA A 66 -13.57 5.93 -26.68
C ALA A 66 -14.22 7.31 -26.75
N ILE A 67 -15.02 7.66 -25.75
CA ILE A 67 -15.68 8.97 -25.60
C ILE A 67 -15.19 9.77 -24.38
N THR A 68 -14.40 9.17 -23.50
CA THR A 68 -13.65 9.83 -22.42
C THR A 68 -12.16 9.63 -22.66
N ASP A 69 -11.36 10.48 -22.02
CA ASP A 69 -9.91 10.29 -21.99
C ASP A 69 -9.51 9.12 -21.06
N ALA A 70 -8.21 8.93 -20.91
CA ALA A 70 -7.66 7.88 -20.07
C ALA A 70 -7.47 8.31 -18.60
N LEU A 71 -8.02 9.44 -18.18
CA LEU A 71 -8.06 9.90 -16.79
C LEU A 71 -9.49 9.85 -16.28
N GLY A 72 -9.68 9.53 -14.99
CA GLY A 72 -10.95 9.67 -14.34
C GLY A 72 -11.63 8.38 -13.92
N ASP A 73 -11.10 7.23 -14.28
CA ASP A 73 -11.70 5.92 -13.90
C ASP A 73 -13.24 5.93 -14.05
N CYS A 74 -13.70 6.25 -15.28
CA CYS A 74 -15.11 6.41 -15.62
C CYS A 74 -15.82 5.05 -15.61
N ARG A 75 -16.91 4.91 -14.82
CA ARG A 75 -17.56 3.62 -14.58
C ARG A 75 -19.08 3.68 -14.59
N GLN A 76 -19.67 2.50 -14.86
CA GLN A 76 -21.12 2.20 -14.79
C GLN A 76 -21.99 3.26 -15.47
N PRO A 77 -21.86 3.39 -16.81
CA PRO A 77 -22.63 4.33 -17.60
C PRO A 77 -24.14 4.02 -17.59
N ALA A 78 -24.97 5.06 -17.66
CA ALA A 78 -26.41 4.98 -17.80
C ALA A 78 -26.91 6.04 -18.80
N TRP A 79 -27.64 5.62 -19.84
CA TRP A 79 -28.23 6.55 -20.80
C TRP A 79 -29.39 7.33 -20.20
N SER A 80 -29.49 8.60 -20.52
CA SER A 80 -30.70 9.40 -20.27
C SER A 80 -31.88 8.86 -21.08
N PRO A 81 -33.13 8.98 -20.62
CA PRO A 81 -34.31 8.45 -21.31
C PRO A 81 -34.49 9.02 -22.72
N ASP A 82 -34.06 10.24 -22.99
CA ASP A 82 -34.07 10.89 -24.30
C ASP A 82 -32.91 10.52 -25.21
N GLY A 83 -31.92 9.76 -24.68
CA GLY A 83 -30.73 9.31 -25.43
C GLY A 83 -29.70 10.40 -25.71
N THR A 84 -29.83 11.61 -25.15
CA THR A 84 -28.94 12.74 -25.40
C THR A 84 -27.70 12.76 -24.52
N ARG A 85 -27.75 12.11 -23.35
CA ARG A 85 -26.68 12.10 -22.35
C ARG A 85 -26.41 10.69 -21.80
N ILE A 86 -25.19 10.52 -21.28
CA ILE A 86 -24.76 9.34 -20.53
C ILE A 86 -24.30 9.83 -19.16
N ALA A 87 -24.95 9.38 -18.08
CA ALA A 87 -24.49 9.58 -16.71
C ALA A 87 -23.51 8.45 -16.32
N PHE A 88 -22.53 8.75 -15.49
CA PHE A 88 -21.55 7.80 -14.98
C PHE A 88 -20.90 8.37 -13.71
N HIS A 89 -20.14 7.56 -12.98
CA HIS A 89 -19.28 8.08 -11.94
C HIS A 89 -17.82 8.03 -12.36
N ALA A 90 -17.04 9.01 -11.89
CA ALA A 90 -15.64 9.15 -12.27
C ALA A 90 -14.78 9.72 -11.12
N PHE A 91 -13.46 9.43 -11.15
CA PHE A 91 -12.50 9.61 -10.06
C PHE A 91 -11.41 10.66 -10.39
N TRP A 92 -11.71 11.75 -11.09
CA TRP A 92 -10.69 12.70 -11.54
C TRP A 92 -9.89 13.35 -10.42
N ASP A 93 -10.51 13.67 -9.30
CA ASP A 93 -9.95 14.47 -8.21
C ASP A 93 -9.64 13.69 -6.91
N GLY A 94 -9.77 12.36 -6.94
CA GLY A 94 -9.47 11.51 -5.77
C GLY A 94 -10.69 10.98 -5.04
N THR A 95 -11.90 11.34 -5.49
CA THR A 95 -13.19 10.84 -5.05
C THR A 95 -14.09 10.55 -6.26
N TYR A 96 -15.09 9.69 -6.09
CA TYR A 96 -16.06 9.44 -7.15
C TYR A 96 -17.17 10.48 -7.11
N HIS A 97 -17.37 11.15 -8.25
CA HIS A 97 -18.49 12.05 -8.47
C HIS A 97 -19.34 11.60 -9.64
N LEU A 98 -20.59 12.05 -9.66
CA LEU A 98 -21.48 11.87 -10.80
C LEU A 98 -21.14 12.89 -11.89
N TRP A 99 -21.10 12.39 -13.12
CA TRP A 99 -20.82 13.16 -14.32
C TRP A 99 -21.83 12.82 -15.43
N THR A 100 -21.98 13.72 -16.38
CA THR A 100 -22.68 13.43 -17.65
C THR A 100 -21.80 13.82 -18.83
N ILE A 101 -21.99 13.14 -19.96
CA ILE A 101 -21.33 13.38 -21.23
C ILE A 101 -22.27 13.09 -22.39
N ASN A 102 -22.12 13.75 -23.52
CA ASN A 102 -22.84 13.41 -24.76
C ASN A 102 -22.26 12.13 -25.40
N PRO A 103 -23.06 11.38 -26.16
CA PRO A 103 -22.60 10.13 -26.80
C PRO A 103 -21.44 10.28 -27.79
N ASP A 104 -21.15 11.50 -28.24
CA ASP A 104 -20.02 11.85 -29.10
C ASP A 104 -18.74 12.26 -28.33
N GLY A 105 -18.78 12.26 -27.01
CA GLY A 105 -17.67 12.66 -26.13
C GLY A 105 -17.61 14.15 -25.80
N THR A 106 -18.55 14.95 -26.28
CA THR A 106 -18.66 16.38 -25.92
C THR A 106 -19.51 16.63 -24.69
N GLY A 107 -19.55 17.84 -24.17
CA GLY A 107 -20.47 18.26 -23.10
C GLY A 107 -20.24 17.56 -21.76
N LEU A 108 -19.00 17.23 -21.43
CA LEU A 108 -18.63 16.66 -20.11
C LEU A 108 -18.99 17.67 -19.00
N GLN A 109 -19.75 17.20 -18.00
CA GLN A 109 -20.24 18.02 -16.89
C GLN A 109 -20.25 17.24 -15.59
N GLN A 110 -19.62 17.80 -14.54
CA GLN A 110 -19.70 17.31 -13.17
C GLN A 110 -21.03 17.70 -12.52
N LEU A 111 -21.64 16.75 -11.78
CA LEU A 111 -22.95 16.95 -11.15
C LEU A 111 -22.87 16.98 -9.61
N THR A 112 -21.93 16.26 -9.00
CA THR A 112 -21.77 16.20 -7.55
C THR A 112 -20.32 16.52 -7.15
N PHE A 113 -20.13 16.97 -5.87
CA PHE A 113 -18.88 17.51 -5.36
C PHE A 113 -18.68 17.09 -3.89
N GLY A 114 -17.46 17.28 -3.37
CA GLY A 114 -17.09 17.03 -1.98
C GLY A 114 -16.10 15.86 -1.84
N ILE A 115 -15.86 15.44 -0.61
CA ILE A 115 -14.94 14.32 -0.31
C ILE A 115 -15.62 12.95 -0.32
N PHE A 116 -16.90 12.92 -0.63
CA PHE A 116 -17.76 11.71 -0.61
C PHE A 116 -17.70 10.98 -1.94
N ASP A 117 -17.90 9.66 -1.89
CA ASP A 117 -18.04 8.85 -3.10
C ASP A 117 -19.52 8.77 -3.51
N ASP A 118 -19.83 9.32 -4.67
CA ASP A 118 -21.14 9.21 -5.33
C ASP A 118 -21.02 8.22 -6.49
N ARG A 119 -21.74 7.11 -6.45
CA ARG A 119 -21.56 5.96 -7.37
C ARG A 119 -22.87 5.44 -7.93
N GLU A 120 -22.75 4.69 -9.05
CA GLU A 120 -23.84 3.84 -9.59
C GLU A 120 -25.11 4.63 -9.98
N PRO A 121 -24.98 5.72 -10.79
CA PRO A 121 -26.11 6.53 -11.16
C PRO A 121 -27.16 5.76 -11.96
N HIS A 122 -28.45 6.11 -11.77
CA HIS A 122 -29.56 5.65 -12.59
C HIS A 122 -30.56 6.77 -12.79
N TRP A 123 -30.95 7.01 -14.04
CA TRP A 123 -31.89 8.07 -14.41
C TRP A 123 -33.32 7.74 -13.96
N SER A 124 -34.06 8.76 -13.51
CA SER A 124 -35.51 8.68 -13.48
C SER A 124 -36.10 8.56 -14.88
N PRO A 125 -37.24 7.86 -15.11
CA PRO A 125 -37.83 7.70 -16.45
C PRO A 125 -38.21 9.00 -17.13
N ASP A 126 -38.48 10.06 -16.36
CA ASP A 126 -38.77 11.41 -16.87
C ASP A 126 -37.50 12.23 -17.21
N GLY A 127 -36.34 11.72 -16.88
CA GLY A 127 -35.06 12.39 -17.14
C GLY A 127 -34.73 13.55 -16.22
N ASN A 128 -35.55 13.84 -15.19
CA ASN A 128 -35.37 15.02 -14.33
C ASN A 128 -34.44 14.80 -13.12
N SER A 129 -34.14 13.54 -12.78
CA SER A 129 -33.32 13.21 -11.62
C SER A 129 -32.47 11.97 -11.83
N LEU A 130 -31.44 11.85 -10.97
CA LEU A 130 -30.63 10.65 -10.81
C LEU A 130 -30.79 10.10 -9.41
N VAL A 131 -30.85 8.76 -9.27
CA VAL A 131 -30.60 8.08 -8.00
C VAL A 131 -29.23 7.44 -8.04
N PHE A 132 -28.55 7.40 -6.89
CA PHE A 132 -27.19 6.93 -6.77
C PHE A 132 -26.89 6.50 -5.34
N ALA A 133 -25.79 5.80 -5.11
CA ALA A 133 -25.29 5.47 -3.79
C ALA A 133 -24.23 6.50 -3.36
N SER A 134 -24.30 6.97 -2.10
CA SER A 134 -23.33 7.94 -1.56
C SER A 134 -23.01 7.63 -0.11
N ASP A 135 -21.73 7.80 0.27
CA ASP A 135 -21.23 7.59 1.64
C ASP A 135 -21.16 8.88 2.50
N ARG A 136 -21.88 9.93 2.09
CA ARG A 136 -21.85 11.26 2.75
C ARG A 136 -22.44 11.29 4.16
N ASN A 137 -23.15 10.24 4.58
CA ASN A 137 -23.68 10.08 5.96
C ASN A 137 -22.84 9.10 6.80
N GLY A 138 -21.61 8.76 6.39
CA GLY A 138 -20.74 7.83 7.12
C GLY A 138 -20.85 6.38 6.66
N ASN A 139 -21.87 6.03 5.88
CA ASN A 139 -22.05 4.76 5.16
C ASN A 139 -22.80 5.01 3.86
N TYR A 140 -22.81 4.01 2.96
CA TYR A 140 -23.53 4.14 1.69
C TYR A 140 -25.04 4.09 1.92
N ASP A 141 -25.71 5.18 1.51
CA ASP A 141 -27.16 5.32 1.42
C ASP A 141 -27.60 5.61 -0.01
N ILE A 142 -28.88 5.41 -0.31
CA ILE A 142 -29.48 5.80 -1.59
C ILE A 142 -29.87 7.27 -1.54
N TRP A 143 -29.37 8.03 -2.50
CA TRP A 143 -29.64 9.46 -2.67
C TRP A 143 -30.28 9.77 -4.01
N LYS A 144 -31.02 10.87 -4.05
CA LYS A 144 -31.63 11.45 -5.26
C LYS A 144 -31.02 12.83 -5.52
N LEU A 145 -30.60 13.08 -6.76
CA LEU A 145 -30.19 14.39 -7.27
C LEU A 145 -31.25 14.91 -8.24
N GLU A 146 -31.86 16.04 -7.97
CA GLU A 146 -32.73 16.79 -8.90
C GLU A 146 -31.86 17.67 -9.81
N LEU A 147 -31.85 17.41 -11.12
CA LEU A 147 -30.90 18.04 -12.04
C LEU A 147 -31.14 19.55 -12.24
N ALA A 148 -32.39 20.00 -12.20
CA ALA A 148 -32.70 21.41 -12.40
C ALA A 148 -32.30 22.30 -11.21
N SER A 149 -32.39 21.80 -9.99
CA SER A 149 -32.12 22.53 -8.75
C SER A 149 -30.78 22.22 -8.12
N GLY A 150 -30.16 21.07 -8.48
CA GLY A 150 -28.98 20.52 -7.80
C GLY A 150 -29.29 19.96 -6.40
N LYS A 151 -30.58 19.87 -6.02
CA LYS A 151 -31.00 19.40 -4.68
C LYS A 151 -30.67 17.91 -4.49
N LEU A 152 -29.98 17.63 -3.37
CA LEU A 152 -29.72 16.28 -2.89
C LEU A 152 -30.69 15.89 -1.79
N THR A 153 -31.26 14.67 -1.87
CA THR A 153 -32.19 14.11 -0.89
C THR A 153 -31.81 12.66 -0.58
N ALA A 154 -31.56 12.34 0.69
CA ALA A 154 -31.39 10.96 1.14
C ALA A 154 -32.71 10.20 1.05
N LEU A 155 -32.74 9.05 0.42
CA LEU A 155 -33.88 8.16 0.32
C LEU A 155 -33.81 7.00 1.32
N THR A 156 -32.59 6.64 1.76
CA THR A 156 -32.37 5.70 2.87
C THR A 156 -31.45 6.33 3.91
N GLN A 157 -31.49 5.83 5.14
CA GLN A 157 -30.66 6.28 6.28
C GLN A 157 -30.48 5.09 7.25
N ASP A 158 -30.04 3.96 6.76
CA ASP A 158 -29.79 2.77 7.56
C ASP A 158 -28.31 2.71 7.98
N PRO A 159 -27.97 2.22 9.18
CA PRO A 159 -26.56 2.01 9.56
C PRO A 159 -25.79 1.03 8.66
N ALA A 160 -26.49 0.13 7.96
CA ALA A 160 -25.90 -0.75 6.95
C ALA A 160 -25.77 -0.04 5.60
N ASN A 161 -24.84 -0.52 4.77
CA ASN A 161 -24.68 0.04 3.43
C ASN A 161 -25.82 -0.34 2.50
N ASP A 162 -26.43 0.65 1.85
CA ASP A 162 -27.41 0.53 0.79
C ASP A 162 -26.79 1.03 -0.53
N TYR A 163 -26.86 0.25 -1.63
CA TYR A 163 -26.20 0.58 -2.90
C TYR A 163 -26.90 -0.01 -4.14
N GLY A 164 -26.45 0.41 -5.34
CA GLY A 164 -26.95 -0.05 -6.62
C GLY A 164 -28.38 0.34 -6.93
N PRO A 165 -28.86 1.59 -6.72
CA PRO A 165 -30.27 1.93 -6.93
C PRO A 165 -30.67 1.84 -8.39
N SER A 166 -31.90 1.41 -8.66
CA SER A 166 -32.49 1.33 -10.00
C SER A 166 -33.97 1.70 -9.96
N TYR A 167 -34.39 2.74 -10.72
CA TYR A 167 -35.80 3.07 -10.91
C TYR A 167 -36.53 1.99 -11.67
N SER A 168 -37.77 1.75 -11.27
CA SER A 168 -38.72 1.01 -12.10
C SER A 168 -39.07 1.80 -13.39
N PRO A 169 -39.43 1.12 -14.50
CA PRO A 169 -39.80 1.80 -15.76
C PRO A 169 -40.93 2.84 -15.66
N ASP A 170 -41.85 2.69 -14.71
CA ASP A 170 -42.92 3.66 -14.42
C ASP A 170 -42.49 4.77 -13.45
N GLY A 171 -41.24 4.70 -12.90
CA GLY A 171 -40.73 5.71 -11.98
C GLY A 171 -41.30 5.65 -10.55
N GLN A 172 -42.21 4.72 -10.25
CA GLN A 172 -42.88 4.64 -8.96
C GLN A 172 -42.01 3.98 -7.86
N LYS A 173 -41.09 3.12 -8.24
CA LYS A 173 -40.30 2.30 -7.32
C LYS A 173 -38.80 2.40 -7.60
N ILE A 174 -37.98 2.13 -6.56
CA ILE A 174 -36.54 2.01 -6.65
C ILE A 174 -36.12 0.68 -6.01
N ALA A 175 -35.51 -0.20 -6.80
CA ALA A 175 -34.87 -1.39 -6.29
C ALA A 175 -33.43 -1.04 -5.87
N TYR A 176 -32.94 -1.63 -4.76
CA TYR A 176 -31.59 -1.45 -4.28
C TYR A 176 -31.12 -2.67 -3.46
N ILE A 177 -29.82 -2.76 -3.20
CA ILE A 177 -29.23 -3.80 -2.35
C ILE A 177 -28.93 -3.20 -0.98
N SER A 178 -29.30 -3.93 0.08
CA SER A 178 -28.94 -3.60 1.47
C SER A 178 -28.06 -4.67 2.09
N ALA A 179 -27.00 -4.27 2.77
CA ALA A 179 -26.04 -5.14 3.45
C ALA A 179 -26.34 -5.34 4.93
N ARG A 180 -27.61 -5.27 5.35
CA ARG A 180 -28.03 -5.52 6.74
C ARG A 180 -27.60 -6.92 7.19
N THR A 181 -27.06 -7.02 8.41
CA THR A 181 -26.47 -8.29 8.90
C THR A 181 -27.48 -9.39 9.11
N ASP A 182 -28.72 -9.03 9.52
CA ASP A 182 -29.83 -9.95 9.79
C ASP A 182 -30.79 -10.12 8.61
N LYS A 183 -30.88 -9.11 7.77
CA LYS A 183 -31.86 -9.03 6.67
C LYS A 183 -31.24 -8.48 5.38
N GLY A 184 -30.00 -8.86 5.08
CA GLY A 184 -29.36 -8.49 3.81
C GLY A 184 -30.12 -9.04 2.61
N GLY A 185 -30.20 -8.28 1.51
CA GLY A 185 -30.90 -8.72 0.33
C GLY A 185 -31.31 -7.63 -0.65
N LEU A 186 -32.21 -8.01 -1.56
CA LEU A 186 -32.86 -7.09 -2.50
C LEU A 186 -34.03 -6.39 -1.83
N TYR A 187 -34.00 -5.06 -1.84
CA TYR A 187 -35.09 -4.19 -1.31
C TYR A 187 -35.74 -3.36 -2.40
N VAL A 188 -36.98 -2.92 -2.14
CA VAL A 188 -37.72 -1.98 -2.98
C VAL A 188 -38.27 -0.84 -2.12
N LEU A 189 -37.98 0.40 -2.53
CA LEU A 189 -38.68 1.61 -2.09
C LEU A 189 -39.96 1.84 -2.97
N ASP A 190 -41.05 2.19 -2.37
CA ASP A 190 -42.32 2.52 -3.04
C ASP A 190 -42.85 3.86 -2.48
N GLY A 191 -42.41 4.95 -3.08
CA GLY A 191 -42.68 6.30 -2.58
C GLY A 191 -42.11 6.51 -1.17
N GLU A 192 -42.97 7.04 -0.27
CA GLU A 192 -42.62 7.30 1.14
C GLU A 192 -42.87 6.07 2.07
N LYS A 193 -43.26 4.94 1.52
CA LYS A 193 -43.49 3.73 2.31
C LYS A 193 -42.16 3.17 2.84
N PRO A 194 -42.19 2.47 4.00
CA PRO A 194 -40.99 1.75 4.47
C PRO A 194 -40.48 0.77 3.40
N PRO A 195 -39.13 0.63 3.29
CA PRO A 195 -38.54 -0.30 2.34
C PRO A 195 -39.00 -1.74 2.52
N THR A 196 -39.38 -2.39 1.42
CA THR A 196 -39.83 -3.79 1.42
C THR A 196 -38.69 -4.72 1.04
N LEU A 197 -38.35 -5.72 1.88
CA LEU A 197 -37.45 -6.81 1.55
C LEU A 197 -38.14 -7.76 0.56
N VAL A 198 -37.65 -7.83 -0.66
CA VAL A 198 -38.15 -8.70 -1.72
C VAL A 198 -37.54 -10.09 -1.64
N PHE A 199 -36.23 -10.15 -1.43
CA PHE A 199 -35.51 -11.42 -1.36
C PHE A 199 -34.31 -11.34 -0.42
N PRO A 200 -34.34 -12.09 0.71
CA PRO A 200 -33.21 -12.16 1.64
C PRO A 200 -32.14 -13.07 1.06
N LEU A 201 -30.89 -12.61 1.05
CA LEU A 201 -29.73 -13.41 0.67
C LEU A 201 -28.48 -12.88 1.34
N GLN A 202 -27.82 -13.72 2.16
CA GLN A 202 -26.55 -13.40 2.82
C GLN A 202 -25.37 -13.71 1.87
N ALA A 203 -25.17 -12.83 0.90
CA ALA A 203 -24.12 -12.89 -0.10
C ALA A 203 -23.69 -11.46 -0.48
N THR A 204 -22.61 -11.32 -1.24
CA THR A 204 -22.29 -10.04 -1.87
C THR A 204 -23.21 -9.85 -3.07
N LEU A 205 -24.18 -8.95 -2.96
CA LEU A 205 -25.16 -8.66 -3.99
C LEU A 205 -24.80 -7.38 -4.73
N ALA A 206 -25.27 -7.25 -5.99
CA ALA A 206 -25.06 -6.05 -6.78
C ALA A 206 -26.10 -5.85 -7.88
N ALA A 207 -26.20 -4.60 -8.34
CA ALA A 207 -26.73 -4.20 -9.63
C ALA A 207 -28.16 -4.66 -9.96
N PRO A 208 -29.15 -4.33 -9.10
CA PRO A 208 -30.53 -4.61 -9.43
C PRO A 208 -30.97 -3.85 -10.69
N ALA A 209 -31.72 -4.51 -11.58
CA ALA A 209 -32.25 -3.92 -12.80
C ALA A 209 -33.66 -4.40 -13.08
N TRP A 210 -34.59 -3.45 -13.23
CA TRP A 210 -35.99 -3.75 -13.49
C TRP A 210 -36.26 -4.27 -14.90
N SER A 211 -37.12 -5.27 -15.02
CA SER A 211 -37.75 -5.66 -16.29
C SER A 211 -38.80 -4.62 -16.70
N PRO A 212 -39.05 -4.43 -18.00
CA PRO A 212 -40.05 -3.49 -18.50
C PRO A 212 -41.48 -3.72 -18.03
N ASP A 213 -41.78 -4.83 -17.34
CA ASP A 213 -43.09 -5.15 -16.78
C ASP A 213 -43.34 -4.55 -15.37
N ASN A 214 -42.40 -3.76 -14.81
CA ASN A 214 -42.46 -3.18 -13.44
C ASN A 214 -42.61 -4.23 -12.32
N ARG A 215 -42.36 -5.51 -12.60
CA ARG A 215 -42.58 -6.63 -11.67
C ARG A 215 -41.30 -7.39 -11.34
N ARG A 216 -40.46 -7.65 -12.31
CA ARG A 216 -39.28 -8.49 -12.12
C ARG A 216 -38.02 -7.64 -12.07
N VAL A 217 -37.07 -8.10 -11.24
CA VAL A 217 -35.77 -7.46 -11.06
C VAL A 217 -34.67 -8.51 -11.19
N THR A 218 -33.70 -8.29 -12.06
CA THR A 218 -32.45 -9.07 -12.06
C THR A 218 -31.47 -8.47 -11.06
N PHE A 219 -30.62 -9.28 -10.45
CA PHE A 219 -29.48 -8.85 -9.64
C PHE A 219 -28.39 -9.92 -9.63
N GLN A 220 -27.16 -9.52 -9.43
CA GLN A 220 -26.00 -10.42 -9.32
C GLN A 220 -25.74 -10.77 -7.85
N ALA A 221 -25.29 -12.02 -7.60
CA ALA A 221 -24.81 -12.48 -6.31
C ALA A 221 -23.48 -13.21 -6.44
N ALA A 222 -22.51 -12.82 -5.59
CA ALA A 222 -21.27 -13.58 -5.41
C ALA A 222 -21.41 -14.41 -4.12
N GLU A 223 -21.57 -15.73 -4.28
CA GLU A 223 -21.76 -16.66 -3.19
C GLU A 223 -21.00 -17.97 -3.40
N LYS A 224 -20.43 -18.52 -2.33
CA LYS A 224 -19.74 -19.83 -2.33
C LYS A 224 -18.68 -20.00 -3.42
N GLY A 225 -18.05 -18.89 -3.83
CA GLY A 225 -17.02 -18.88 -4.88
C GLY A 225 -17.56 -18.85 -6.32
N ALA A 226 -18.87 -18.71 -6.52
CA ALA A 226 -19.50 -18.49 -7.81
C ALA A 226 -20.07 -17.07 -7.93
N SER A 227 -20.26 -16.61 -9.16
CA SER A 227 -20.94 -15.35 -9.47
C SER A 227 -22.13 -15.64 -10.36
N VAL A 228 -23.34 -15.39 -9.87
CA VAL A 228 -24.59 -15.83 -10.50
C VAL A 228 -25.56 -14.66 -10.69
N LEU A 229 -26.43 -14.78 -11.71
CA LEU A 229 -27.50 -13.84 -11.99
C LEU A 229 -28.85 -14.39 -11.51
N TYR A 230 -29.54 -13.62 -10.67
CA TYR A 230 -30.87 -13.90 -10.18
C TYR A 230 -31.95 -13.11 -10.94
N LEU A 231 -33.14 -13.67 -10.99
CA LEU A 231 -34.38 -12.99 -11.38
C LEU A 231 -35.39 -13.06 -10.23
N ALA A 232 -35.69 -11.94 -9.61
CA ALA A 232 -36.68 -11.82 -8.54
C ALA A 232 -38.03 -11.40 -9.09
N ASP A 233 -39.10 -11.91 -8.50
CA ASP A 233 -40.52 -11.46 -8.69
C ASP A 233 -40.90 -10.66 -7.46
N THR A 234 -41.05 -9.34 -7.61
CA THR A 234 -41.31 -8.40 -6.51
C THR A 234 -42.74 -8.52 -5.94
N GLN A 235 -43.65 -9.18 -6.63
CA GLN A 235 -45.03 -9.42 -6.14
C GLN A 235 -45.12 -10.74 -5.36
N LYS A 236 -44.29 -11.73 -5.73
CA LYS A 236 -44.28 -13.04 -5.07
C LYS A 236 -43.23 -13.14 -3.97
N ASN A 237 -42.30 -12.18 -3.89
CA ASN A 237 -41.11 -12.22 -3.03
C ASN A 237 -40.30 -13.49 -3.19
N THR A 238 -40.02 -13.90 -4.42
CA THR A 238 -39.23 -15.08 -4.79
C THR A 238 -38.14 -14.68 -5.78
N ALA A 239 -37.05 -15.43 -5.81
CA ALA A 239 -36.03 -15.29 -6.84
C ALA A 239 -35.50 -16.66 -7.30
N GLU A 240 -35.07 -16.73 -8.55
CA GLU A 240 -34.48 -17.91 -9.15
C GLU A 240 -33.16 -17.54 -9.85
N VAL A 241 -32.21 -18.48 -9.89
CA VAL A 241 -30.96 -18.31 -10.65
C VAL A 241 -31.28 -18.53 -12.14
N ILE A 242 -30.85 -17.56 -12.96
CA ILE A 242 -31.07 -17.61 -14.41
C ILE A 242 -29.77 -17.67 -15.23
N SER A 243 -28.58 -17.50 -14.60
CA SER A 243 -27.27 -17.74 -15.22
C SER A 243 -26.96 -19.23 -15.31
N ASP A 244 -26.02 -19.59 -16.18
CA ASP A 244 -25.48 -20.95 -16.19
C ASP A 244 -24.52 -21.15 -15.00
N PRO A 245 -24.39 -22.37 -14.44
CA PRO A 245 -23.63 -22.61 -13.21
C PRO A 245 -22.15 -22.22 -13.28
N ASN A 246 -21.55 -22.21 -14.48
CA ASN A 246 -20.13 -21.93 -14.70
C ASN A 246 -19.88 -20.53 -15.27
N GLU A 247 -20.89 -19.68 -15.36
CA GLU A 247 -20.71 -18.29 -15.80
C GLU A 247 -20.11 -17.44 -14.69
N ASP A 248 -19.11 -16.63 -15.03
CA ASP A 248 -18.58 -15.56 -14.19
C ASP A 248 -19.36 -14.27 -14.49
N VAL A 249 -20.55 -14.12 -13.91
CA VAL A 249 -21.44 -12.97 -14.13
C VAL A 249 -20.85 -11.72 -13.45
N PHE A 250 -20.75 -10.61 -14.18
CA PHE A 250 -20.23 -9.38 -13.63
C PHE A 250 -21.28 -8.62 -12.81
N PRO A 251 -20.86 -7.86 -11.79
CA PRO A 251 -21.78 -7.20 -10.84
C PRO A 251 -22.36 -5.90 -11.40
N PHE A 252 -22.91 -5.95 -12.63
CA PHE A 252 -23.46 -4.79 -13.32
C PHE A 252 -24.89 -5.02 -13.82
N ARG A 253 -25.64 -3.91 -13.99
CA ARG A 253 -27.03 -3.96 -14.38
C ARG A 253 -27.23 -4.63 -15.73
N THR A 254 -28.20 -5.55 -15.80
CA THR A 254 -28.70 -6.07 -17.08
C THR A 254 -29.44 -4.98 -17.85
N GLN A 255 -29.40 -5.04 -19.18
CA GLN A 255 -30.04 -4.07 -20.07
C GLN A 255 -31.16 -4.70 -20.87
N PHE A 256 -32.42 -4.51 -20.43
CA PHE A 256 -33.56 -5.14 -21.05
C PHE A 256 -33.87 -4.57 -22.43
N VAL A 257 -33.94 -5.44 -23.41
CA VAL A 257 -34.44 -5.17 -24.77
C VAL A 257 -35.97 -5.36 -24.83
N SER A 258 -36.50 -6.33 -24.12
CA SER A 258 -37.94 -6.60 -23.97
C SER A 258 -38.18 -7.26 -22.60
N GLY A 259 -39.45 -7.52 -22.24
CA GLY A 259 -39.78 -8.21 -21.00
C GLY A 259 -39.18 -9.59 -20.81
N ARG A 260 -38.55 -10.18 -21.86
CA ARG A 260 -37.91 -11.51 -21.80
C ARG A 260 -36.48 -11.51 -22.29
N GLU A 261 -35.97 -10.43 -22.85
CA GLU A 261 -34.69 -10.38 -23.52
C GLU A 261 -33.84 -9.22 -23.01
N PHE A 262 -32.55 -9.49 -22.67
CA PHE A 262 -31.63 -8.50 -22.13
C PHE A 262 -30.18 -8.80 -22.49
N PHE A 263 -29.33 -7.73 -22.45
CA PHE A 263 -27.89 -7.83 -22.41
C PHE A 263 -27.38 -7.90 -20.97
N TYR A 264 -26.29 -8.61 -20.74
CA TYR A 264 -25.52 -8.68 -19.50
C TYR A 264 -24.06 -8.98 -19.80
N THR A 265 -23.19 -8.80 -18.81
CA THR A 265 -21.77 -9.05 -18.94
C THR A 265 -21.36 -10.24 -18.10
N ALA A 266 -20.64 -11.18 -18.69
CA ALA A 266 -20.11 -12.39 -18.05
C ALA A 266 -18.97 -12.96 -18.88
N ASP A 267 -18.01 -13.66 -18.25
CA ASP A 267 -16.90 -14.37 -18.92
C ASP A 267 -16.08 -13.45 -19.85
N GLY A 268 -15.89 -12.18 -19.47
CA GLY A 268 -15.20 -11.19 -20.30
C GLY A 268 -15.99 -10.67 -21.50
N GLN A 269 -17.25 -11.09 -21.69
CA GLN A 269 -18.04 -10.87 -22.89
C GLN A 269 -19.34 -10.11 -22.60
N ILE A 270 -19.88 -9.46 -23.63
CA ILE A 270 -21.25 -8.94 -23.64
C ILE A 270 -22.15 -10.04 -24.23
N LYS A 271 -23.06 -10.53 -23.42
CA LYS A 271 -23.97 -11.62 -23.78
C LYS A 271 -25.40 -11.11 -23.94
N ARG A 272 -26.18 -11.77 -24.80
CA ARG A 272 -27.61 -11.54 -24.97
C ARG A 272 -28.39 -12.78 -24.56
N ARG A 273 -29.33 -12.63 -23.64
CA ARG A 273 -30.12 -13.75 -23.10
C ARG A 273 -31.60 -13.54 -23.30
N ILE A 274 -32.28 -14.64 -23.64
CA ILE A 274 -33.75 -14.72 -23.66
C ILE A 274 -34.17 -15.64 -22.53
N LEU A 275 -35.06 -15.17 -21.62
CA LEU A 275 -35.55 -15.97 -20.50
C LEU A 275 -36.16 -17.29 -20.97
N GLY A 276 -35.76 -18.40 -20.35
CA GLY A 276 -36.15 -19.75 -20.70
C GLY A 276 -35.38 -20.35 -21.90
N ARG A 277 -34.33 -19.68 -22.40
CA ARG A 277 -33.42 -20.22 -23.45
C ARG A 277 -31.96 -20.15 -22.96
N LYS A 278 -31.12 -20.99 -23.57
CA LYS A 278 -29.66 -20.88 -23.37
C LYS A 278 -29.17 -19.52 -23.88
N PRO A 279 -28.07 -18.95 -23.29
CA PRO A 279 -27.47 -17.74 -23.80
C PRO A 279 -27.16 -17.83 -25.30
N GLY A 280 -27.38 -16.72 -26.02
CA GLY A 280 -26.94 -16.59 -27.39
C GLY A 280 -25.42 -16.48 -27.50
N LYS A 281 -24.92 -16.43 -28.74
CA LYS A 281 -23.47 -16.15 -28.95
C LYS A 281 -23.14 -14.76 -28.37
N PRO A 282 -21.94 -14.59 -27.78
CA PRO A 282 -21.47 -13.27 -27.34
C PRO A 282 -21.42 -12.29 -28.51
N LEU A 283 -21.58 -11.00 -28.21
CA LEU A 283 -21.34 -9.94 -29.20
C LEU A 283 -19.85 -9.94 -29.58
N VAL A 284 -19.58 -9.84 -30.85
CA VAL A 284 -18.22 -9.64 -31.37
C VAL A 284 -17.91 -8.15 -31.38
N TRP A 285 -16.94 -7.73 -30.59
CA TRP A 285 -16.53 -6.34 -30.48
C TRP A 285 -15.01 -6.23 -30.33
N GLN A 286 -14.47 -5.02 -30.53
CA GLN A 286 -13.06 -4.71 -30.24
C GLN A 286 -12.90 -3.26 -29.80
N ALA A 287 -11.98 -3.04 -28.86
CA ALA A 287 -11.48 -1.74 -28.45
C ALA A 287 -9.96 -1.66 -28.65
N VAL A 288 -9.45 -0.48 -28.98
CA VAL A 288 -8.02 -0.28 -29.28
C VAL A 288 -7.43 0.75 -28.32
N PHE A 289 -6.58 0.29 -27.40
CA PHE A 289 -5.81 1.13 -26.52
C PHE A 289 -4.50 1.59 -27.18
N LYS A 290 -4.13 2.85 -26.94
CA LYS A 290 -2.84 3.41 -27.36
C LYS A 290 -2.07 3.77 -26.08
N LEU A 291 -1.04 2.99 -25.75
CA LEU A 291 -0.24 3.15 -24.53
C LEU A 291 1.01 3.96 -24.86
N HIS A 292 1.24 5.06 -24.15
CA HIS A 292 2.48 5.84 -24.26
C HIS A 292 3.54 5.27 -23.33
N ARG A 293 4.63 4.72 -23.90
CA ARG A 293 5.71 4.03 -23.17
C ARG A 293 7.09 4.63 -23.52
N PRO A 294 7.33 5.95 -23.26
CA PRO A 294 8.60 6.57 -23.55
C PRO A 294 9.71 5.98 -22.70
N LYS A 295 10.87 5.72 -23.30
CA LYS A 295 12.05 5.26 -22.58
C LYS A 295 12.67 6.41 -21.79
N TYR A 296 13.19 6.11 -20.62
CA TYR A 296 13.94 7.04 -19.79
C TYR A 296 15.22 6.40 -19.26
N LYS A 297 16.18 7.22 -18.84
CA LYS A 297 17.44 6.75 -18.26
C LYS A 297 17.24 6.54 -16.77
N ARG A 298 17.36 5.29 -16.30
CA ARG A 298 17.32 4.96 -14.87
C ARG A 298 18.58 5.46 -14.15
N LYS A 299 18.43 5.78 -12.85
CA LYS A 299 19.57 6.07 -11.95
C LYS A 299 20.51 4.87 -11.89
N THR A 300 21.77 5.16 -11.65
CA THR A 300 22.79 4.13 -11.46
C THR A 300 23.22 4.04 -9.99
N TYR A 301 23.65 2.86 -9.58
CA TYR A 301 24.14 2.59 -8.24
C TYR A 301 25.65 2.44 -8.25
N ASP A 302 26.32 2.96 -7.22
CA ASP A 302 27.76 2.76 -6.98
C ASP A 302 27.90 1.99 -5.67
N PHE A 303 28.08 0.68 -5.80
CA PHE A 303 28.25 -0.23 -4.66
C PHE A 303 29.68 -0.33 -4.15
N ASP A 304 30.66 0.25 -4.86
CA ASP A 304 32.08 0.24 -4.49
C ASP A 304 32.48 1.47 -3.66
N ASN A 305 31.61 2.47 -3.57
CA ASN A 305 31.89 3.72 -2.87
C ASN A 305 31.80 3.54 -1.35
N ALA A 306 32.97 3.55 -0.69
CA ALA A 306 33.13 3.46 0.76
C ALA A 306 33.34 4.82 1.45
N THR A 307 33.10 5.95 0.77
CA THR A 307 33.28 7.28 1.41
C THR A 307 32.27 7.50 2.52
N PRO A 308 32.67 8.10 3.67
CA PRO A 308 31.78 8.47 4.74
C PRO A 308 30.69 9.44 4.26
N ARG A 309 29.46 9.24 4.71
CA ARG A 309 28.26 10.03 4.36
C ARG A 309 27.57 10.47 5.64
N ALA A 310 26.89 11.61 5.59
CA ALA A 310 25.98 11.99 6.66
C ALA A 310 24.81 11.01 6.76
N VAL A 311 24.37 10.68 7.97
CA VAL A 311 23.19 9.90 8.21
C VAL A 311 21.94 10.70 7.74
N LYS A 312 21.09 10.08 6.94
CA LYS A 312 19.78 10.59 6.54
C LYS A 312 18.64 9.89 7.27
N GLY A 313 18.87 8.63 7.68
CA GLY A 313 17.94 7.81 8.45
C GLY A 313 17.99 8.17 9.94
N VAL A 314 17.35 9.30 10.30
CA VAL A 314 17.20 9.74 11.70
C VAL A 314 15.75 9.55 12.13
N LYS A 315 15.55 8.74 13.19
CA LYS A 315 14.23 8.41 13.71
C LYS A 315 13.96 9.16 15.00
N GLY A 316 12.75 9.71 15.09
CA GLY A 316 12.18 10.31 16.27
C GLY A 316 13.07 11.34 16.96
N PRO A 317 13.71 12.31 16.28
CA PRO A 317 14.50 13.31 16.94
C PRO A 317 13.64 14.18 17.85
N VAL A 318 14.01 14.31 19.12
CA VAL A 318 13.30 15.08 20.15
C VAL A 318 14.26 16.02 20.86
N ILE A 319 13.89 17.31 20.99
CA ILE A 319 14.66 18.30 21.69
C ILE A 319 14.44 18.16 23.22
N SER A 320 15.50 18.38 24.02
CA SER A 320 15.39 18.38 25.48
C SER A 320 14.53 19.56 25.96
N PRO A 321 13.90 19.48 27.16
CA PRO A 321 13.06 20.54 27.70
C PRO A 321 13.76 21.91 27.77
N ASP A 322 15.05 21.93 28.08
CA ASP A 322 15.89 23.14 28.14
C ASP A 322 16.35 23.66 26.76
N GLY A 323 16.03 22.92 25.70
CA GLY A 323 16.37 23.30 24.32
C GLY A 323 17.84 23.14 23.93
N ARG A 324 18.68 22.46 24.75
CA ARG A 324 20.14 22.36 24.56
C ARG A 324 20.62 21.07 23.98
N GLN A 325 19.82 20.00 24.07
CA GLN A 325 20.18 18.68 23.58
C GLN A 325 19.10 18.12 22.66
N VAL A 326 19.49 17.15 21.86
CA VAL A 326 18.59 16.35 21.01
C VAL A 326 18.86 14.88 21.25
N ALA A 327 17.82 14.08 21.49
CA ALA A 327 17.89 12.63 21.47
C ALA A 327 17.28 12.12 20.15
N PHE A 328 17.87 11.09 19.56
CA PHE A 328 17.42 10.51 18.29
C PHE A 328 17.94 9.09 18.12
N VAL A 329 17.40 8.36 17.16
CA VAL A 329 17.90 7.04 16.75
C VAL A 329 18.52 7.12 15.37
N ALA A 330 19.68 6.51 15.22
CA ALA A 330 20.38 6.36 13.96
C ALA A 330 21.26 5.10 14.00
N LEU A 331 21.38 4.37 12.88
CA LEU A 331 22.19 3.15 12.75
C LEU A 331 21.86 2.08 13.81
N GLY A 332 20.60 2.01 14.25
CA GLY A 332 20.10 1.09 15.26
C GLY A 332 20.26 1.54 16.70
N ASN A 333 21.04 2.58 16.95
CA ASN A 333 21.41 3.01 18.29
C ASN A 333 20.72 4.30 18.71
N LEU A 334 20.57 4.49 20.02
CA LEU A 334 20.11 5.71 20.64
C LEU A 334 21.29 6.69 20.78
N TRP A 335 21.09 7.94 20.40
CA TRP A 335 22.09 9.01 20.43
C TRP A 335 21.58 10.23 21.20
N THR A 336 22.52 10.98 21.77
CA THR A 336 22.31 12.36 22.22
C THR A 336 23.28 13.31 21.54
N TYR A 337 22.84 14.53 21.30
CA TYR A 337 23.66 15.59 20.72
C TYR A 337 23.43 16.89 21.48
N THR A 338 24.49 17.45 22.07
CA THR A 338 24.50 18.80 22.61
C THR A 338 24.62 19.81 21.46
N ILE A 339 23.64 20.66 21.30
CA ILE A 339 23.54 21.60 20.15
C ILE A 339 24.79 22.49 20.14
N GLY A 340 25.50 22.49 19.00
CA GLY A 340 26.75 23.20 18.81
C GLY A 340 28.03 22.42 19.15
N ALA A 341 27.89 21.18 19.68
CA ALA A 341 29.04 20.29 19.87
C ALA A 341 29.62 19.79 18.52
N LYS A 342 30.87 19.33 18.53
CA LYS A 342 31.51 18.77 17.32
C LYS A 342 31.02 17.34 17.00
N THR A 343 30.60 16.59 18.00
CA THR A 343 30.21 15.17 17.89
C THR A 343 28.94 14.89 18.66
N ALA A 344 28.15 13.94 18.18
CA ALA A 344 27.06 13.31 18.91
C ALA A 344 27.61 12.14 19.76
N THR A 345 26.91 11.80 20.83
CA THR A 345 27.29 10.73 21.76
C THR A 345 26.30 9.58 21.62
N PRO A 346 26.72 8.37 21.26
CA PRO A 346 25.86 7.20 21.33
C PRO A 346 25.59 6.83 22.80
N LEU A 347 24.34 6.62 23.14
CA LEU A 347 23.93 6.13 24.45
C LEU A 347 23.90 4.60 24.51
N THR A 348 23.67 3.96 23.36
CA THR A 348 23.72 2.50 23.19
C THR A 348 24.68 2.15 22.04
N GLN A 349 25.31 0.98 22.12
CA GLN A 349 26.26 0.46 21.12
C GLN A 349 26.21 -1.07 21.12
N ASP A 350 25.05 -1.62 21.20
CA ASP A 350 24.83 -3.08 21.22
C ASP A 350 24.14 -3.56 19.92
N ALA A 351 23.83 -4.84 19.85
CA ALA A 351 23.23 -5.44 18.67
C ALA A 351 21.70 -5.25 18.59
N TYR A 352 21.10 -4.64 19.62
CA TYR A 352 19.65 -4.45 19.73
C TYR A 352 19.21 -3.18 19.02
N ILE A 353 17.89 -3.01 18.90
CA ILE A 353 17.30 -1.84 18.27
C ILE A 353 16.64 -0.97 19.29
N GLU A 354 16.95 0.31 19.27
CA GLU A 354 16.22 1.34 20.01
C GLU A 354 15.30 2.14 19.10
N ASN A 355 14.16 2.57 19.64
CA ASN A 355 13.20 3.42 18.95
C ASN A 355 12.57 4.43 19.92
N ASP A 356 11.97 5.47 19.35
CA ASP A 356 11.02 6.37 20.00
C ASP A 356 11.53 7.02 21.31
N PRO A 357 12.67 7.73 21.30
CA PRO A 357 13.14 8.42 22.49
C PRO A 357 12.15 9.52 22.93
N ALA A 358 11.97 9.66 24.27
CA ALA A 358 11.12 10.68 24.89
C ALA A 358 11.78 11.21 26.18
N TRP A 359 12.00 12.52 26.23
CA TRP A 359 12.56 13.19 27.41
C TRP A 359 11.55 13.28 28.56
N SER A 360 11.98 13.03 29.80
CA SER A 360 11.23 13.43 30.98
C SER A 360 11.12 14.95 31.08
N PRO A 361 10.09 15.50 31.72
CA PRO A 361 9.91 16.97 31.85
C PRO A 361 11.08 17.66 32.58
N ASP A 362 11.78 16.96 33.47
CA ASP A 362 12.97 17.46 34.16
C ASP A 362 14.28 17.36 33.31
N GLY A 363 14.21 16.72 32.17
CA GLY A 363 15.35 16.51 31.28
C GLY A 363 16.43 15.56 31.81
N GLN A 364 16.17 14.83 32.91
CA GLN A 364 17.15 13.94 33.56
C GLN A 364 17.01 12.47 33.11
N ARG A 365 15.86 12.12 32.54
CA ARG A 365 15.56 10.74 32.14
C ARG A 365 15.13 10.69 30.68
N LEU A 366 15.42 9.59 30.03
CA LEU A 366 15.01 9.30 28.66
C LEU A 366 14.27 7.97 28.63
N ALA A 367 13.00 7.98 28.21
CA ALA A 367 12.25 6.78 27.88
C ALA A 367 12.50 6.41 26.42
N TYR A 368 12.53 5.13 26.10
CA TYR A 368 12.70 4.61 24.73
C TYR A 368 12.21 3.16 24.69
N VAL A 369 11.99 2.62 23.49
CA VAL A 369 11.68 1.21 23.34
C VAL A 369 12.90 0.46 22.82
N SER A 370 13.10 -0.79 23.29
CA SER A 370 14.22 -1.64 22.86
C SER A 370 13.84 -3.12 22.87
N ASP A 371 14.38 -3.88 21.91
CA ASP A 371 14.14 -5.33 21.80
C ASP A 371 15.18 -6.19 22.55
N ARG A 372 16.01 -5.60 23.42
CA ARG A 372 17.06 -6.31 24.19
C ARG A 372 16.50 -7.41 25.11
N SER A 373 15.22 -7.35 25.47
CA SER A 373 14.51 -8.40 26.23
C SER A 373 13.86 -9.47 25.33
N GLY A 374 14.03 -9.35 24.01
CA GLY A 374 13.46 -10.24 22.98
C GLY A 374 12.20 -9.71 22.28
N LYS A 375 11.67 -8.59 22.74
CA LYS A 375 10.54 -7.86 22.18
C LYS A 375 10.76 -6.37 22.39
N MET A 376 10.05 -5.54 21.63
CA MET A 376 10.06 -4.10 21.82
C MET A 376 9.35 -3.74 23.13
N ASP A 377 10.10 -3.67 24.24
CA ASP A 377 9.63 -3.28 25.55
C ASP A 377 9.99 -1.82 25.85
N LEU A 378 9.31 -1.20 26.84
CA LEU A 378 9.58 0.15 27.30
C LEU A 378 10.73 0.15 28.32
N TRP A 379 11.74 0.94 28.03
CA TRP A 379 12.92 1.16 28.86
C TRP A 379 13.06 2.61 29.26
N MET A 380 13.78 2.86 30.37
CA MET A 380 14.11 4.19 30.82
C MET A 380 15.57 4.24 31.26
N ARG A 381 16.27 5.27 30.81
CA ARG A 381 17.66 5.59 31.21
C ARG A 381 17.70 6.87 32.05
N ASN A 382 18.36 6.82 33.18
CA ASN A 382 18.76 8.01 33.93
C ASN A 382 20.05 8.55 33.31
N LEU A 383 20.04 9.79 32.84
CA LEU A 383 21.17 10.38 32.11
C LEU A 383 22.27 10.89 33.04
N ILE A 384 22.00 11.07 34.34
CA ILE A 384 22.96 11.47 35.36
C ILE A 384 23.77 10.27 35.87
N THR A 385 23.08 9.18 36.22
CA THR A 385 23.70 7.97 36.75
C THR A 385 24.10 6.95 35.69
N GLY A 386 23.55 7.06 34.50
CA GLY A 386 23.72 6.08 33.41
C GLY A 386 22.91 4.79 33.63
N THR A 387 22.14 4.65 34.68
CA THR A 387 21.37 3.44 35.00
C THR A 387 20.17 3.27 34.04
N GLU A 388 19.91 2.03 33.64
CA GLU A 388 18.80 1.66 32.80
C GLU A 388 17.88 0.68 33.49
N ARG A 389 16.58 0.76 33.21
CA ARG A 389 15.60 -0.21 33.71
C ARG A 389 14.45 -0.42 32.73
N LYS A 390 13.92 -1.64 32.72
CA LYS A 390 12.67 -1.94 32.00
C LYS A 390 11.50 -1.37 32.79
N VAL A 391 10.60 -0.64 32.10
CA VAL A 391 9.44 0.06 32.69
C VAL A 391 8.15 -0.74 32.46
N ALA A 392 7.97 -1.23 31.23
CA ALA A 392 6.85 -2.08 30.86
C ALA A 392 7.27 -3.11 29.82
N GLU A 393 6.61 -4.26 29.83
CA GLU A 393 6.76 -5.30 28.83
C GLU A 393 5.45 -5.52 28.07
N SER A 394 5.57 -6.05 26.85
CA SER A 394 4.43 -6.28 25.96
C SER A 394 4.40 -7.68 25.41
N THR A 395 3.23 -8.12 24.98
CA THR A 395 3.08 -9.36 24.21
C THR A 395 3.43 -9.20 22.74
N ALA A 396 3.26 -7.99 22.15
CA ALA A 396 3.40 -7.73 20.72
C ALA A 396 4.34 -6.58 20.36
N GLY A 397 4.70 -5.75 21.34
CA GLY A 397 5.62 -4.63 21.20
C GLY A 397 5.00 -3.29 21.60
N ILE A 398 5.84 -2.41 22.13
CA ILE A 398 5.51 -1.07 22.60
C ILE A 398 6.02 -0.04 21.59
N LEU A 399 5.29 1.07 21.46
CA LEU A 399 5.54 2.18 20.52
C LEU A 399 5.27 3.52 21.20
N LEU A 400 5.94 4.58 20.75
CA LEU A 400 5.58 5.98 20.94
C LEU A 400 5.37 6.39 22.41
N PRO A 401 6.36 6.20 23.31
CA PRO A 401 6.23 6.62 24.70
C PRO A 401 6.13 8.15 24.84
N ALA A 402 5.32 8.62 25.79
CA ALA A 402 5.12 10.03 26.09
C ALA A 402 5.00 10.25 27.59
N TRP A 403 5.86 11.07 28.17
CA TRP A 403 5.86 11.40 29.60
C TRP A 403 4.66 12.26 30.01
N SER A 404 4.08 11.98 31.17
CA SER A 404 3.13 12.89 31.81
C SER A 404 3.82 14.20 32.24
N PRO A 405 3.11 15.34 32.30
CA PRO A 405 3.69 16.62 32.63
C PRO A 405 4.37 16.67 34.02
N ASP A 406 3.89 15.89 34.97
CA ASP A 406 4.45 15.75 36.31
C ASP A 406 5.65 14.80 36.41
N GLY A 407 5.97 14.08 35.30
CA GLY A 407 7.06 13.12 35.21
C GLY A 407 6.85 11.84 36.04
N ASN A 408 5.61 11.53 36.44
CA ASN A 408 5.28 10.38 37.29
C ASN A 408 4.74 9.17 36.52
N SER A 409 4.38 9.36 35.23
CA SER A 409 3.84 8.31 34.38
C SER A 409 4.36 8.42 32.95
N ILE A 410 4.25 7.30 32.19
CA ILE A 410 4.52 7.26 30.76
C ILE A 410 3.31 6.65 30.07
N ALA A 411 2.76 7.37 29.08
CA ALA A 411 1.80 6.84 28.13
C ALA A 411 2.56 6.15 26.98
N PHE A 412 2.00 5.10 26.42
CA PHE A 412 2.56 4.39 25.27
C PHE A 412 1.47 3.62 24.54
N PHE A 413 1.76 3.19 23.31
CA PHE A 413 0.91 2.27 22.57
C PHE A 413 1.46 0.85 22.66
N GLU A 414 0.59 -0.12 22.97
CA GLU A 414 0.86 -1.53 22.81
C GLU A 414 0.20 -2.06 21.54
N ALA A 415 0.98 -2.65 20.65
CA ALA A 415 0.49 -3.26 19.42
C ALA A 415 -0.44 -4.44 19.71
N ASP A 416 -1.50 -4.64 18.92
CA ASP A 416 -2.36 -5.82 19.02
C ASP A 416 -1.65 -7.04 18.44
N ALA A 417 -1.52 -8.11 19.23
CA ALA A 417 -0.81 -9.34 18.83
C ALA A 417 -1.41 -10.02 17.56
N ARG A 418 -2.68 -9.74 17.25
CA ARG A 418 -3.38 -10.28 16.08
C ARG A 418 -3.27 -9.39 14.86
N ASN A 419 -2.94 -8.12 15.05
CA ASN A 419 -2.80 -7.10 13.99
C ASN A 419 -1.72 -6.08 14.36
N THR A 420 -0.47 -6.54 14.50
CA THR A 420 0.69 -5.71 14.85
C THR A 420 0.99 -4.62 13.80
N TRP A 421 0.43 -4.75 12.62
CA TRP A 421 0.60 -3.80 11.52
C TRP A 421 -0.23 -2.53 11.66
N GLY A 422 -1.38 -2.59 12.34
CA GLY A 422 -2.30 -1.48 12.30
C GLY A 422 -3.01 -1.14 13.60
N LEU A 423 -3.25 -2.07 14.50
CA LEU A 423 -3.98 -1.82 15.74
C LEU A 423 -3.04 -1.64 16.93
N ALA A 424 -3.27 -0.59 17.72
CA ALA A 424 -2.54 -0.35 18.96
C ALA A 424 -3.44 0.25 20.05
N THR A 425 -3.19 -0.17 21.28
CA THR A 425 -3.94 0.23 22.47
C THR A 425 -3.16 1.26 23.27
N LEU A 426 -3.74 2.42 23.54
CA LEU A 426 -3.16 3.43 24.43
C LEU A 426 -3.19 2.95 25.89
N GLN A 427 -2.02 2.98 26.53
CA GLN A 427 -1.83 2.56 27.91
C GLN A 427 -1.00 3.59 28.68
N VAL A 428 -1.07 3.55 30.01
CA VAL A 428 -0.28 4.39 30.94
C VAL A 428 0.33 3.51 32.03
N VAL A 429 1.61 3.71 32.29
CA VAL A 429 2.34 3.06 33.38
C VAL A 429 2.94 4.11 34.35
N PRO A 430 2.77 3.98 35.70
CA PRO A 430 3.46 4.83 36.64
C PRO A 430 4.96 4.48 36.73
N VAL A 431 5.83 5.49 36.98
CA VAL A 431 7.29 5.31 36.99
C VAL A 431 8.00 5.83 38.24
N ASN A 432 7.32 6.58 39.10
CA ASN A 432 7.89 7.16 40.35
C ASN A 432 7.22 6.57 41.57
N CYS A 433 7.80 5.54 42.18
CA CYS A 433 7.24 4.89 43.36
C CYS A 433 8.29 4.45 44.39
N GLY A 434 9.34 5.20 44.60
CA GLY A 434 10.26 5.02 45.72
C GLY A 434 10.89 3.64 45.94
N GLY A 435 10.76 2.71 45.02
CA GLY A 435 11.23 1.33 45.13
C GLY A 435 11.49 0.66 43.76
N GLU A 436 11.54 -0.65 43.74
CA GLU A 436 11.76 -1.45 42.53
C GLU A 436 10.59 -1.32 41.53
N VAL A 437 10.91 -1.41 40.22
CA VAL A 437 9.96 -1.25 39.12
C VAL A 437 9.64 -2.63 38.49
N PRO A 438 8.39 -2.87 38.04
CA PRO A 438 7.31 -1.91 37.75
C PRO A 438 6.59 -1.37 39.00
N CYS A 439 6.33 -0.07 38.97
CA CYS A 439 5.73 0.67 40.09
C CYS A 439 4.21 0.58 40.19
N GLY A 440 3.56 -0.26 39.47
CA GLY A 440 2.12 -0.41 39.46
C GLY A 440 1.63 -1.05 38.18
N GLU A 441 0.37 -1.42 38.17
CA GLU A 441 -0.22 -2.03 36.96
C GLU A 441 -0.35 -1.02 35.83
N THR A 442 -0.06 -1.48 34.64
CA THR A 442 -0.31 -0.72 33.40
C THR A 442 -1.82 -0.59 33.20
N LYS A 443 -2.28 0.65 33.02
CA LYS A 443 -3.70 0.95 32.82
C LYS A 443 -4.00 1.16 31.34
N LYS A 444 -4.96 0.41 30.80
CA LYS A 444 -5.52 0.66 29.49
C LYS A 444 -6.38 1.93 29.52
N ILE A 445 -6.15 2.85 28.58
CA ILE A 445 -6.82 4.16 28.50
C ILE A 445 -7.91 4.15 27.44
N HIS A 446 -7.64 3.61 26.26
CA HIS A 446 -8.57 3.64 25.14
C HIS A 446 -8.65 2.27 24.44
N ALA A 447 -9.74 2.01 23.74
CA ALA A 447 -9.88 0.86 22.83
C ALA A 447 -8.79 0.91 21.74
N PRO A 448 -8.47 -0.22 21.05
CA PRO A 448 -7.48 -0.20 19.99
C PRO A 448 -7.81 0.83 18.91
N LEU A 449 -6.83 1.66 18.57
CA LEU A 449 -6.86 2.63 17.47
C LEU A 449 -6.10 2.06 16.27
N PHE A 450 -6.49 2.45 15.07
CA PHE A 450 -5.81 2.03 13.85
C PHE A 450 -4.73 3.04 13.45
N THR A 451 -3.47 2.61 13.47
CA THR A 451 -2.26 3.42 13.19
C THR A 451 -2.30 4.82 13.82
N PRO A 452 -2.46 4.93 15.16
CA PRO A 452 -2.51 6.24 15.81
C PRO A 452 -1.17 6.98 15.72
N GLY A 453 -1.22 8.33 15.71
CA GLY A 453 -0.04 9.15 15.93
C GLY A 453 0.39 9.19 17.40
N GLN A 454 1.51 9.86 17.70
CA GLN A 454 2.02 10.01 19.06
C GLN A 454 0.97 10.66 19.98
N ALA A 455 0.82 10.12 21.20
CA ALA A 455 -0.01 10.73 22.23
C ALA A 455 0.68 11.96 22.86
N SER A 456 -0.09 13.00 23.15
CA SER A 456 0.37 14.17 23.90
C SER A 456 -0.56 14.45 25.06
N TRP A 457 0.01 14.69 26.25
CA TRP A 457 -0.73 15.01 27.45
C TRP A 457 -1.14 16.48 27.48
N SER A 458 -2.33 16.79 28.01
CA SER A 458 -2.66 18.14 28.45
C SER A 458 -1.75 18.55 29.64
N PRO A 459 -1.42 19.85 29.80
CA PRO A 459 -0.53 20.30 30.88
C PRO A 459 -0.99 19.96 32.29
N ASP A 460 -2.29 19.83 32.51
CA ASP A 460 -2.90 19.42 33.80
C ASP A 460 -2.92 17.89 33.99
N GLY A 461 -2.51 17.11 32.98
CA GLY A 461 -2.44 15.66 33.03
C GLY A 461 -3.81 14.94 32.98
N ARG A 462 -4.91 15.65 32.68
CA ARG A 462 -6.28 15.08 32.72
C ARG A 462 -6.76 14.58 31.37
N LYS A 463 -6.09 14.97 30.29
CA LYS A 463 -6.46 14.59 28.92
C LYS A 463 -5.24 14.16 28.12
N MET A 464 -5.50 13.42 27.06
CA MET A 464 -4.52 13.14 26.00
C MET A 464 -5.12 13.51 24.65
N VAL A 465 -4.26 13.85 23.72
CA VAL A 465 -4.65 13.99 22.31
C VAL A 465 -3.79 13.09 21.45
N VAL A 466 -4.40 12.48 20.46
CA VAL A 466 -3.74 11.66 19.41
C VAL A 466 -4.29 12.04 18.05
N SER A 467 -3.54 11.80 16.98
CA SER A 467 -4.17 11.75 15.64
C SER A 467 -4.76 10.35 15.44
N ALA A 468 -6.02 10.29 15.07
CA ALA A 468 -6.74 9.05 14.84
C ALA A 468 -7.63 9.16 13.61
N LEU A 469 -7.83 8.02 12.93
CA LEU A 469 -8.67 7.96 11.73
C LEU A 469 -10.14 8.04 12.13
N GLU A 470 -10.83 9.10 11.70
CA GLU A 470 -12.28 9.15 11.69
C GLU A 470 -12.79 8.53 10.40
N THR A 471 -13.55 7.43 10.51
CA THR A 471 -13.98 6.63 9.37
C THR A 471 -15.21 7.24 8.71
N TYR A 472 -15.11 7.67 7.46
CA TYR A 472 -16.26 8.13 6.68
C TYR A 472 -17.06 6.97 6.08
N SER A 473 -16.37 5.90 5.66
CA SER A 473 -17.03 4.77 5.03
C SER A 473 -16.74 3.48 5.78
N THR A 474 -17.76 2.89 6.37
CA THR A 474 -17.69 1.59 7.04
C THR A 474 -17.35 0.47 6.06
N LYS A 475 -17.74 0.59 4.77
CA LYS A 475 -17.50 -0.41 3.73
C LYS A 475 -16.00 -0.57 3.43
N TYR A 476 -15.27 0.54 3.33
CA TYR A 476 -13.85 0.53 2.96
C TYR A 476 -12.92 0.90 4.11
N ARG A 477 -13.45 1.30 5.26
CA ARG A 477 -12.69 1.79 6.43
C ARG A 477 -11.70 2.89 6.04
N GLU A 478 -12.16 3.83 5.24
CA GLU A 478 -11.39 5.00 4.83
C GLU A 478 -11.94 6.26 5.48
N GLY A 479 -11.09 7.22 5.74
CA GLY A 479 -11.49 8.47 6.35
C GLY A 479 -10.38 9.49 6.36
N VAL A 480 -10.48 10.45 7.26
CA VAL A 480 -9.46 11.44 7.54
C VAL A 480 -8.93 11.24 8.97
N SER A 481 -7.67 11.54 9.18
CA SER A 481 -7.08 11.58 10.52
C SER A 481 -7.24 12.96 11.11
N GLU A 482 -7.79 13.02 12.32
CA GLU A 482 -8.10 14.25 13.07
C GLU A 482 -7.54 14.18 14.50
N PHE A 483 -7.73 15.23 15.28
CA PHE A 483 -7.45 15.19 16.70
C PHE A 483 -8.52 14.34 17.40
N LEU A 484 -8.11 13.29 18.09
CA LEU A 484 -8.94 12.59 19.05
C LEU A 484 -8.50 13.01 20.47
N VAL A 485 -9.32 13.79 21.16
CA VAL A 485 -9.11 14.21 22.54
C VAL A 485 -9.74 13.16 23.46
N ILE A 486 -8.89 12.47 24.23
CA ILE A 486 -9.24 11.39 25.14
C ILE A 486 -9.27 11.93 26.56
N SER A 487 -10.38 11.76 27.26
CA SER A 487 -10.54 12.16 28.65
C SER A 487 -10.09 11.05 29.62
N LEU A 488 -9.30 11.41 30.63
CA LEU A 488 -8.86 10.48 31.66
C LEU A 488 -9.78 10.45 32.90
N ASP A 489 -10.75 11.38 32.97
CA ASP A 489 -11.74 11.51 34.04
C ASP A 489 -13.12 10.97 33.67
N GLY A 490 -13.25 10.26 32.52
CA GLY A 490 -14.47 9.54 32.11
C GLY A 490 -15.46 10.38 31.31
N GLN A 491 -15.07 11.59 30.87
CA GLN A 491 -15.88 12.30 29.86
C GLN A 491 -15.77 11.64 28.51
N PRO A 492 -16.77 11.79 27.61
CA PRO A 492 -16.71 11.25 26.25
C PRO A 492 -15.50 11.78 25.47
N ASP A 493 -14.88 10.91 24.71
CA ASP A 493 -13.82 11.27 23.75
C ASP A 493 -14.42 12.10 22.60
N GLN A 494 -13.61 13.00 22.01
CA GLN A 494 -14.07 13.93 20.99
C GLN A 494 -13.10 13.99 19.80
N PHE A 495 -13.63 13.83 18.58
CA PHE A 495 -12.92 14.19 17.37
C PHE A 495 -13.03 15.69 17.11
N ILE A 496 -11.91 16.32 16.75
CA ILE A 496 -11.82 17.75 16.49
C ILE A 496 -10.98 17.96 15.25
N SER A 497 -11.55 18.56 14.21
CA SER A 497 -10.87 18.85 12.95
C SER A 497 -10.34 20.27 12.93
N PRO A 498 -9.02 20.49 12.92
CA PRO A 498 -8.47 21.83 12.67
C PRO A 498 -8.61 22.26 11.21
N HIS A 499 -8.75 21.32 10.30
CA HIS A 499 -8.97 21.55 8.88
C HIS A 499 -9.95 20.48 8.35
N PRO A 500 -11.23 20.80 8.23
CA PRO A 500 -12.23 19.87 7.70
C PRO A 500 -11.79 19.25 6.39
N GLU A 501 -12.10 17.97 6.21
CA GLU A 501 -11.86 17.21 4.98
C GLU A 501 -10.36 16.95 4.63
N ARG A 502 -9.44 17.19 5.59
CA ARG A 502 -7.99 17.02 5.37
C ARG A 502 -7.35 16.11 6.41
N THR A 503 -6.60 15.15 5.96
CA THR A 503 -5.92 14.16 6.80
C THR A 503 -4.65 14.72 7.43
N LEU A 504 -4.54 14.65 8.76
CA LEU A 504 -3.31 14.91 9.49
C LEU A 504 -2.25 13.84 9.19
N SER A 505 -0.99 14.24 9.15
CA SER A 505 0.12 13.30 9.02
C SER A 505 0.27 12.47 10.30
N GLN A 506 0.41 11.14 10.12
CA GLN A 506 0.73 10.18 11.18
C GLN A 506 2.11 9.54 10.94
N ARG A 507 2.93 10.11 10.04
CA ARG A 507 4.26 9.61 9.71
C ARG A 507 5.18 9.72 10.93
N GLY A 508 5.95 8.65 11.20
CA GLY A 508 6.88 8.60 12.31
C GLY A 508 6.20 8.91 13.65
N LYS A 509 6.64 9.97 14.30
CA LYS A 509 6.06 10.49 15.54
C LYS A 509 5.06 11.64 15.31
N ASN A 510 4.60 11.87 14.10
CA ASN A 510 3.63 12.93 13.86
C ASN A 510 2.33 12.65 14.61
N GLY A 511 1.86 13.67 15.29
CA GLY A 511 0.62 13.71 16.06
C GLY A 511 0.41 15.13 16.58
N PRO A 512 -0.79 15.45 17.05
CA PRO A 512 -1.01 16.73 17.72
C PRO A 512 -0.22 16.77 19.03
N LEU A 513 0.53 17.85 19.23
CA LEU A 513 1.33 18.07 20.44
C LEU A 513 0.85 19.32 21.17
N TRP A 514 0.35 19.18 22.39
CA TRP A 514 0.12 20.31 23.28
C TRP A 514 1.42 21.04 23.60
N SER A 515 1.39 22.35 23.54
CA SER A 515 2.47 23.16 24.11
C SER A 515 2.52 22.99 25.63
N PRO A 516 3.70 23.03 26.27
CA PRO A 516 3.82 22.92 27.74
C PRO A 516 2.97 23.92 28.52
N ASP A 517 2.72 25.14 27.99
CA ASP A 517 1.87 26.16 28.59
C ASP A 517 0.36 25.97 28.31
N GLY A 518 -0.02 24.95 27.53
CA GLY A 518 -1.40 24.58 27.21
C GLY A 518 -2.12 25.48 26.20
N LYS A 519 -1.47 26.47 25.63
CA LYS A 519 -2.14 27.45 24.75
C LYS A 519 -2.21 27.04 23.30
N TRP A 520 -1.33 26.14 22.87
CA TRP A 520 -1.18 25.78 21.47
C TRP A 520 -1.20 24.26 21.29
N MET A 521 -1.67 23.85 20.12
CA MET A 521 -1.51 22.48 19.63
C MET A 521 -0.77 22.54 18.28
N ALA A 522 0.38 21.88 18.22
CA ALA A 522 1.20 21.78 17.01
C ALA A 522 0.89 20.46 16.30
N TYR A 523 0.88 20.47 14.97
CA TYR A 523 0.61 19.30 14.14
C TYR A 523 1.18 19.46 12.72
N VAL A 524 1.22 18.35 11.98
CA VAL A 524 1.65 18.33 10.58
C VAL A 524 0.44 18.10 9.68
N LEU A 525 0.25 19.01 8.74
CA LEU A 525 -0.76 18.92 7.69
C LEU A 525 -0.17 19.29 6.34
N ASP A 526 -0.41 18.50 5.30
CA ASP A 526 0.21 18.63 3.98
C ASP A 526 1.74 18.70 4.03
N GLY A 527 2.33 17.92 4.94
CA GLY A 527 3.77 17.94 5.18
C GLY A 527 4.31 19.22 5.83
N LEU A 528 3.47 20.18 6.19
CA LEU A 528 3.86 21.49 6.76
C LEU A 528 3.53 21.55 8.25
N LEU A 529 4.31 22.34 8.99
CA LEU A 529 4.09 22.59 10.41
C LEU A 529 3.01 23.65 10.62
N TRP A 530 2.03 23.33 11.44
CA TRP A 530 0.93 24.19 11.84
C TRP A 530 0.82 24.24 13.36
N ILE A 531 0.28 25.34 13.88
CA ILE A 531 -0.19 25.49 15.26
C ILE A 531 -1.62 26.04 15.26
N VAL A 532 -2.39 25.65 16.29
CA VAL A 532 -3.73 26.21 16.53
C VAL A 532 -3.89 26.54 18.01
N PRO A 533 -4.49 27.71 18.35
CA PRO A 533 -4.77 28.01 19.76
C PRO A 533 -5.87 27.10 20.28
N VAL A 534 -5.67 26.59 21.51
CA VAL A 534 -6.60 25.66 22.16
C VAL A 534 -6.90 26.05 23.59
N SER A 535 -8.09 25.67 24.07
CA SER A 535 -8.44 25.72 25.51
C SER A 535 -7.79 24.54 26.27
N PRO A 536 -7.81 24.55 27.62
CA PRO A 536 -7.38 23.42 28.42
C PRO A 536 -8.16 22.13 28.14
N GLU A 537 -9.38 22.24 27.63
CA GLU A 537 -10.22 21.11 27.21
C GLU A 537 -9.85 20.56 25.83
N GLY A 538 -8.94 21.22 25.09
CA GLY A 538 -8.54 20.85 23.74
C GLY A 538 -9.41 21.44 22.62
N ILE A 539 -10.36 22.32 22.97
CA ILE A 539 -11.26 22.98 22.01
C ILE A 539 -10.47 24.07 21.24
N LEU A 540 -10.71 24.17 19.93
CA LEU A 540 -10.07 25.17 19.10
C LEU A 540 -10.55 26.59 19.47
N MET A 541 -9.62 27.49 19.77
CA MET A 541 -9.89 28.86 20.22
C MET A 541 -9.66 29.91 19.14
N GLY A 542 -9.27 29.51 17.93
CA GLY A 542 -9.03 30.41 16.79
C GLY A 542 -8.55 29.66 15.55
N PRO A 543 -8.27 30.37 14.46
CA PRO A 543 -7.85 29.75 13.23
C PRO A 543 -6.42 29.18 13.33
N PRO A 544 -6.13 28.06 12.64
CA PRO A 544 -4.79 27.53 12.52
C PRO A 544 -3.82 28.52 11.85
N LYS A 545 -2.57 28.50 12.33
CA LYS A 545 -1.46 29.28 11.77
C LYS A 545 -0.39 28.35 11.22
N ARG A 546 -0.04 28.49 9.95
CA ARG A 546 1.09 27.80 9.33
C ARG A 546 2.42 28.42 9.76
N LEU A 547 3.36 27.60 10.20
CA LEU A 547 4.69 28.04 10.64
C LEU A 547 5.79 27.83 9.60
N THR A 548 5.66 26.81 8.71
CA THR A 548 6.68 26.51 7.69
C THR A 548 6.13 26.51 6.28
N ASN A 549 7.05 26.68 5.30
CA ASN A 549 6.80 26.47 3.88
C ASN A 549 7.63 25.29 3.35
N GLU A 550 8.19 24.49 4.22
CA GLU A 550 8.98 23.30 3.94
C GLU A 550 8.46 22.11 4.76
N LEU A 551 8.81 20.92 4.33
CA LEU A 551 8.36 19.68 5.00
C LEU A 551 8.83 19.64 6.45
N ALA A 552 7.94 19.20 7.32
CA ALA A 552 8.18 19.02 8.75
C ALA A 552 7.63 17.69 9.24
N ASP A 553 8.43 16.96 9.98
CA ASP A 553 8.05 15.69 10.64
C ASP A 553 8.65 15.63 12.05
N ASN A 554 8.16 14.73 12.90
CA ASN A 554 8.71 14.46 14.25
C ASN A 554 8.85 15.73 15.10
N LEU A 555 7.71 16.32 15.45
CA LEU A 555 7.62 17.58 16.19
C LEU A 555 8.03 17.42 17.66
N SER A 556 8.63 18.47 18.27
CA SER A 556 9.01 18.46 19.67
C SER A 556 9.12 19.87 20.23
N TRP A 557 8.44 20.18 21.36
CA TRP A 557 8.47 21.47 22.05
C TRP A 557 9.66 21.62 23.00
N THR A 558 10.15 22.87 23.17
CA THR A 558 10.93 23.26 24.37
C THR A 558 9.97 23.59 25.51
N ALA A 559 10.44 23.44 26.78
CA ALA A 559 9.60 23.65 27.96
C ALA A 559 9.06 25.08 28.09
N ASP A 560 9.71 26.09 27.50
CA ASP A 560 9.26 27.48 27.48
C ASP A 560 8.13 27.76 26.47
N SER A 561 7.67 26.74 25.71
CA SER A 561 6.62 26.83 24.69
C SER A 561 6.95 27.82 23.55
N LYS A 562 8.20 28.23 23.39
CA LYS A 562 8.60 29.23 22.38
C LYS A 562 9.19 28.60 21.13
N TRP A 563 9.84 27.47 21.28
CA TRP A 563 10.50 26.80 20.16
C TRP A 563 9.89 25.44 19.87
N LEU A 564 9.72 25.17 18.59
CA LEU A 564 9.23 23.89 18.08
C LEU A 564 10.28 23.31 17.12
N ALA A 565 10.89 22.20 17.51
CA ALA A 565 11.81 21.44 16.69
C ALA A 565 11.04 20.50 15.75
N TYR A 566 11.58 20.29 14.56
CA TYR A 566 11.04 19.42 13.53
C TYR A 566 12.14 18.89 12.61
N TRP A 567 11.91 17.73 12.05
CA TRP A 567 12.77 17.13 11.04
C TRP A 567 12.31 17.57 9.63
N SER A 568 13.19 18.24 8.88
CA SER A 568 12.90 18.69 7.52
C SER A 568 13.74 17.92 6.51
N VAL A 569 13.16 16.85 5.95
CA VAL A 569 13.75 15.92 4.98
C VAL A 569 15.00 15.20 5.54
N ASP A 570 16.15 15.86 5.64
CA ASP A 570 17.44 15.30 6.10
C ASP A 570 18.17 16.23 7.07
N VAL A 571 17.48 17.23 7.63
CA VAL A 571 18.06 18.17 8.61
C VAL A 571 17.09 18.46 9.74
N LEU A 572 17.62 18.59 10.97
CA LEU A 572 16.85 19.05 12.12
C LEU A 572 16.80 20.58 12.12
N LYS A 573 15.62 21.12 12.39
CA LYS A 573 15.38 22.56 12.53
C LYS A 573 14.56 22.82 13.78
N LYS A 574 14.64 24.06 14.28
CA LYS A 574 13.68 24.58 15.25
C LYS A 574 13.21 25.97 14.85
N THR A 575 11.94 26.24 15.03
CA THR A 575 11.33 27.54 14.74
C THR A 575 10.73 28.16 15.99
N ASN A 576 10.92 29.48 16.16
CA ASN A 576 10.26 30.23 17.22
C ASN A 576 8.86 30.61 16.76
N ILE A 577 7.81 30.25 17.53
CA ILE A 577 6.40 30.40 17.12
C ILE A 577 5.92 31.84 17.11
N GLU A 578 6.58 32.72 17.88
CA GLU A 578 6.24 34.17 17.99
C GLU A 578 6.88 34.94 16.83
N THR A 579 8.19 34.75 16.61
CA THR A 579 8.98 35.52 15.66
C THR A 579 9.07 34.90 14.26
N GLY A 580 8.80 33.61 14.13
CA GLY A 580 9.02 32.83 12.90
C GLY A 580 10.50 32.55 12.58
N HIS A 581 11.43 32.96 13.48
CA HIS A 581 12.86 32.70 13.28
C HIS A 581 13.17 31.22 13.32
N THR A 582 13.82 30.69 12.29
CA THR A 582 14.18 29.27 12.15
C THR A 582 15.68 29.06 12.23
N GLN A 583 16.13 28.07 12.98
CA GLN A 583 17.51 27.66 13.15
C GLN A 583 17.70 26.22 12.67
N THR A 584 18.75 25.98 11.88
CA THR A 584 19.18 24.64 11.49
C THR A 584 20.10 24.07 12.56
N ILE A 585 19.89 22.80 12.94
CA ILE A 585 20.67 22.05 13.91
C ILE A 585 21.33 20.88 13.17
N PRO A 586 22.62 21.00 12.76
CA PRO A 586 23.31 19.90 12.10
C PRO A 586 23.54 18.74 13.09
N LEU A 587 23.23 17.50 12.67
CA LEU A 587 23.53 16.30 13.46
C LEU A 587 24.84 15.68 12.92
N PRO A 588 25.93 15.70 13.71
CA PRO A 588 27.27 15.28 13.25
C PRO A 588 27.45 13.75 13.37
N VAL A 589 26.58 12.98 12.71
CA VAL A 589 26.67 11.51 12.63
C VAL A 589 26.92 11.11 11.18
N THR A 590 27.91 10.27 10.97
CA THR A 590 28.27 9.74 9.64
C THR A 590 28.35 8.23 9.66
N TRP A 591 28.19 7.63 8.50
CA TRP A 591 28.34 6.20 8.27
C TRP A 591 29.06 5.93 6.95
N GLN A 592 29.55 4.72 6.78
CA GLN A 592 30.13 4.26 5.51
C GLN A 592 29.75 2.81 5.26
N PRO A 593 29.61 2.36 4.00
CA PRO A 593 29.37 0.97 3.68
C PRO A 593 30.49 0.06 4.20
N GLN A 594 30.12 -1.07 4.78
CA GLN A 594 31.07 -2.11 5.15
C GLN A 594 31.40 -2.93 3.90
N LEU A 595 32.62 -2.81 3.42
CA LEU A 595 33.16 -3.57 2.29
C LEU A 595 34.19 -4.58 2.81
N PRO A 596 33.92 -5.89 2.77
CA PRO A 596 34.89 -6.94 3.10
C PRO A 596 36.12 -6.85 2.20
N LYS A 597 37.26 -7.32 2.70
CA LYS A 597 38.52 -7.35 1.95
C LYS A 597 39.07 -8.77 1.77
N ASP A 598 38.45 -9.73 2.40
CA ASP A 598 38.87 -11.12 2.41
C ASP A 598 38.69 -11.76 1.04
N ARG A 599 39.51 -12.79 0.79
CA ARG A 599 39.39 -13.69 -0.34
C ARG A 599 38.79 -15.01 0.15
N VAL A 600 37.73 -15.48 -0.50
CA VAL A 600 37.01 -16.70 -0.17
C VAL A 600 36.76 -17.50 -1.45
N VAL A 601 36.92 -18.82 -1.40
CA VAL A 601 36.61 -19.72 -2.50
C VAL A 601 35.40 -20.58 -2.10
N ILE A 602 34.46 -20.75 -3.01
CA ILE A 602 33.34 -21.67 -2.83
C ILE A 602 33.46 -22.78 -3.89
N HIS A 603 33.74 -23.99 -3.44
CA HIS A 603 33.68 -25.16 -4.31
C HIS A 603 32.23 -25.62 -4.47
N ALA A 604 31.61 -25.35 -5.61
CA ALA A 604 30.22 -25.69 -5.92
C ALA A 604 30.13 -26.99 -6.75
N GLY A 605 29.43 -27.98 -6.25
CA GLY A 605 29.12 -29.18 -7.03
C GLY A 605 28.17 -28.87 -8.19
N ARG A 606 27.22 -27.98 -7.96
CA ARG A 606 26.33 -27.37 -8.97
C ARG A 606 26.32 -25.86 -8.80
N LEU A 607 26.45 -25.13 -9.90
CA LEU A 607 26.28 -23.68 -9.96
C LEU A 607 25.15 -23.35 -10.90
N PHE A 608 24.09 -22.71 -10.40
CA PHE A 608 23.05 -22.03 -11.18
C PHE A 608 23.43 -20.57 -11.35
N ASP A 609 23.72 -20.16 -12.58
CA ASP A 609 24.22 -18.82 -12.89
C ASP A 609 23.13 -17.73 -12.99
N GLY A 610 21.83 -18.12 -13.00
CA GLY A 610 20.68 -17.20 -13.19
C GLY A 610 20.40 -16.84 -14.65
N LYS A 611 21.21 -17.32 -15.62
CA LYS A 611 21.07 -17.01 -17.07
C LYS A 611 20.64 -18.20 -17.89
N THR A 612 21.14 -19.38 -17.56
CA THR A 612 20.95 -20.61 -18.34
C THR A 612 20.13 -21.63 -17.55
N ASN A 613 19.31 -22.40 -18.26
CA ASN A 613 18.53 -23.51 -17.68
C ASN A 613 19.42 -24.78 -17.53
N GLN A 614 20.65 -24.61 -17.09
CA GLN A 614 21.61 -25.68 -16.86
C GLN A 614 22.52 -25.32 -15.69
N TYR A 615 23.07 -26.33 -15.03
CA TYR A 615 24.13 -26.16 -14.06
C TYR A 615 25.51 -26.19 -14.70
N GLN A 616 26.38 -25.28 -14.25
CA GLN A 616 27.82 -25.55 -14.30
C GLN A 616 28.17 -26.49 -13.14
N THR A 617 28.98 -27.49 -13.38
CA THR A 617 29.29 -28.50 -12.34
C THR A 617 30.75 -28.50 -11.97
N ASN A 618 31.05 -28.80 -10.69
CA ASN A 618 32.40 -28.93 -10.15
C ASN A 618 33.28 -27.69 -10.44
N VAL A 619 32.83 -26.52 -10.01
CA VAL A 619 33.50 -25.23 -10.21
C VAL A 619 33.81 -24.56 -8.88
N ASP A 620 34.89 -23.76 -8.91
CA ASP A 620 35.24 -22.86 -7.82
C ASP A 620 34.84 -21.43 -8.17
N VAL A 621 34.01 -20.84 -7.30
CA VAL A 621 33.68 -19.41 -7.37
C VAL A 621 34.55 -18.66 -6.40
N VAL A 622 35.47 -17.83 -6.95
CA VAL A 622 36.41 -17.02 -6.18
C VAL A 622 35.80 -15.65 -5.93
N ILE A 623 35.72 -15.30 -4.66
CA ILE A 623 35.22 -13.99 -4.18
C ILE A 623 36.46 -13.23 -3.66
N GLU A 624 36.62 -11.97 -4.09
CA GLU A 624 37.61 -11.05 -3.61
C GLU A 624 36.96 -9.79 -3.11
N GLY A 625 37.04 -9.57 -1.80
CA GLY A 625 36.25 -8.52 -1.16
C GLY A 625 34.75 -8.78 -1.27
N HIS A 626 34.00 -7.85 -1.86
CA HIS A 626 32.55 -7.94 -2.02
C HIS A 626 32.12 -8.36 -3.44
N ARG A 627 33.06 -8.69 -4.36
CA ARG A 627 32.78 -9.06 -5.75
C ARG A 627 33.24 -10.47 -6.10
N ILE A 628 32.57 -11.09 -7.04
CA ILE A 628 32.98 -12.34 -7.68
C ILE A 628 34.12 -12.00 -8.60
N LYS A 629 35.30 -12.60 -8.35
CA LYS A 629 36.52 -12.39 -9.15
C LYS A 629 36.50 -13.25 -10.40
N GLU A 630 36.27 -14.54 -10.22
CA GLU A 630 36.35 -15.53 -11.29
C GLU A 630 35.53 -16.78 -10.96
N ILE A 631 35.20 -17.55 -12.00
CA ILE A 631 34.57 -18.87 -11.90
C ILE A 631 35.44 -19.81 -12.74
N VAL A 632 36.02 -20.82 -12.10
CA VAL A 632 37.02 -21.70 -12.74
C VAL A 632 36.69 -23.16 -12.42
N PRO A 633 37.19 -24.13 -13.21
CA PRO A 633 37.11 -25.54 -12.84
C PRO A 633 37.74 -25.79 -11.45
N HIS A 634 37.17 -26.72 -10.69
CA HIS A 634 37.64 -27.02 -9.34
C HIS A 634 39.13 -27.39 -9.27
N GLN A 635 39.80 -26.84 -8.26
CA GLN A 635 41.21 -27.10 -7.95
C GLN A 635 41.33 -27.63 -6.51
N ALA A 636 41.67 -28.94 -6.39
CA ALA A 636 41.72 -29.65 -5.11
C ALA A 636 42.75 -29.13 -4.09
N ASN A 637 43.81 -28.44 -4.52
CA ASN A 637 44.92 -28.01 -3.68
C ASN A 637 44.97 -26.49 -3.42
N ARG A 638 43.81 -25.89 -3.16
CA ARG A 638 43.75 -24.47 -2.81
C ARG A 638 44.23 -24.21 -1.37
N THR A 639 44.95 -23.11 -1.19
CA THR A 639 45.45 -22.67 0.12
C THR A 639 44.56 -21.62 0.76
N GLU A 640 43.62 -21.06 0.01
CA GLU A 640 42.69 -20.03 0.46
C GLU A 640 41.57 -20.64 1.35
N LYS A 641 40.90 -19.76 2.14
CA LYS A 641 39.70 -20.14 2.87
C LYS A 641 38.65 -20.68 1.88
N THR A 642 38.37 -21.96 1.94
CA THR A 642 37.44 -22.65 1.03
C THR A 642 36.24 -23.14 1.77
N ILE A 643 35.07 -22.94 1.17
CA ILE A 643 33.77 -23.50 1.59
C ILE A 643 33.47 -24.66 0.66
N ASP A 644 33.38 -25.86 1.24
CA ASP A 644 33.00 -27.06 0.48
C ASP A 644 31.46 -27.14 0.32
N ALA A 645 31.01 -26.91 -0.90
CA ALA A 645 29.64 -27.10 -1.36
C ALA A 645 29.55 -28.15 -2.50
N SER A 646 30.46 -29.12 -2.51
CA SER A 646 30.56 -30.14 -3.56
C SER A 646 29.26 -30.97 -3.76
N GLY A 647 28.48 -31.23 -2.70
CA GLY A 647 27.19 -31.89 -2.77
C GLY A 647 25.98 -30.95 -2.95
N LYS A 648 26.20 -29.66 -3.09
CA LYS A 648 25.15 -28.63 -2.97
C LYS A 648 25.04 -27.80 -4.23
N THR A 649 24.05 -26.87 -4.23
CA THR A 649 23.83 -25.93 -5.32
C THR A 649 24.15 -24.51 -4.85
N LEU A 650 25.09 -23.85 -5.52
CA LEU A 650 25.32 -22.40 -5.40
C LEU A 650 24.46 -21.66 -6.39
N MET A 651 23.81 -20.56 -5.98
CA MET A 651 22.95 -19.73 -6.83
C MET A 651 22.96 -18.28 -6.38
N PRO A 652 22.43 -17.34 -7.22
CA PRO A 652 22.26 -15.96 -6.79
C PRO A 652 21.35 -15.86 -5.56
N GLY A 653 21.62 -14.89 -4.70
CA GLY A 653 20.73 -14.55 -3.59
C GLY A 653 19.35 -14.10 -4.09
N LEU A 654 18.31 -14.44 -3.32
CA LEU A 654 16.92 -14.19 -3.68
C LEU A 654 16.53 -12.72 -3.42
N PHE A 655 15.60 -12.23 -4.25
CA PHE A 655 14.93 -10.94 -4.13
C PHE A 655 13.48 -11.13 -3.65
N GLU A 656 13.12 -10.42 -2.59
CA GLU A 656 11.73 -10.22 -2.18
C GLU A 656 11.27 -8.86 -2.73
N MET A 657 10.38 -8.88 -3.73
CA MET A 657 10.04 -7.66 -4.50
C MET A 657 8.83 -6.89 -3.96
N HIS A 658 8.17 -7.40 -2.93
CA HIS A 658 7.05 -6.72 -2.30
C HIS A 658 6.91 -7.14 -0.83
N THR A 659 7.44 -6.34 0.07
CA THR A 659 7.36 -6.58 1.51
C THR A 659 7.36 -5.27 2.27
N HIS A 660 6.70 -5.23 3.43
CA HIS A 660 6.71 -4.10 4.35
C HIS A 660 7.41 -4.50 5.64
N GLN A 661 8.36 -3.69 6.09
CA GLN A 661 9.14 -4.03 7.28
C GLN A 661 8.45 -3.50 8.54
N SER A 662 8.30 -4.35 9.54
CA SER A 662 7.78 -3.95 10.86
C SER A 662 8.94 -3.72 11.82
N GLY A 663 9.05 -2.51 12.37
CA GLY A 663 10.02 -2.18 13.43
C GLY A 663 9.85 -3.02 14.69
N LEU A 664 8.66 -3.60 14.92
CA LEU A 664 8.37 -4.46 16.06
C LEU A 664 9.09 -5.82 16.00
N VAL A 665 9.56 -6.24 14.83
CA VAL A 665 10.35 -7.48 14.70
C VAL A 665 11.73 -7.34 15.32
N GLY A 666 12.27 -6.13 15.37
CA GLY A 666 13.53 -5.86 16.02
C GLY A 666 14.78 -6.32 15.23
N GLU A 667 15.86 -6.59 15.95
CA GLU A 667 17.16 -6.97 15.41
C GLU A 667 17.12 -8.22 14.53
N LYS A 668 16.28 -9.17 14.89
CA LYS A 668 16.17 -10.46 14.19
C LYS A 668 15.65 -10.33 12.75
N LEU A 669 15.04 -9.20 12.34
CA LEU A 669 14.44 -9.01 11.02
C LEU A 669 15.45 -9.25 9.89
N GLY A 670 16.65 -8.70 9.99
CA GLY A 670 17.68 -8.86 8.95
C GLY A 670 18.20 -10.28 8.86
N ARG A 671 18.47 -10.94 10.02
CA ARG A 671 18.90 -12.34 10.09
C ARG A 671 17.81 -13.29 9.58
N LEU A 672 16.55 -13.00 9.86
CA LEU A 672 15.40 -13.74 9.35
C LEU A 672 15.43 -13.77 7.82
N TRP A 673 15.51 -12.61 7.17
CA TRP A 673 15.58 -12.53 5.71
C TRP A 673 16.73 -13.35 5.14
N LEU A 674 17.93 -13.15 5.66
CA LEU A 674 19.13 -13.85 5.19
C LEU A 674 19.02 -15.37 5.40
N SER A 675 18.46 -15.85 6.52
CA SER A 675 18.31 -17.28 6.81
C SER A 675 17.47 -18.02 5.76
N TYR A 676 16.60 -17.32 5.07
CA TYR A 676 15.82 -17.84 3.94
C TYR A 676 16.47 -17.57 2.56
N GLY A 677 17.74 -17.11 2.56
CA GLY A 677 18.47 -16.83 1.32
C GLY A 677 18.07 -15.55 0.62
N ILE A 678 17.30 -14.69 1.28
CA ILE A 678 16.83 -13.42 0.72
C ILE A 678 17.89 -12.36 1.01
N THR A 679 18.68 -12.01 -0.01
CA THR A 679 19.81 -11.05 0.10
C THR A 679 19.43 -9.65 -0.32
N SER A 680 18.28 -9.48 -0.97
CA SER A 680 17.74 -8.19 -1.40
C SER A 680 16.23 -8.11 -1.19
N ILE A 681 15.75 -6.96 -0.72
CA ILE A 681 14.31 -6.68 -0.54
C ILE A 681 13.94 -5.36 -1.22
N ARG A 682 12.69 -5.28 -1.72
CA ARG A 682 12.07 -4.07 -2.22
C ARG A 682 10.85 -3.76 -1.36
N GLU A 683 10.84 -2.57 -0.74
CA GLU A 683 9.80 -2.13 0.19
C GLU A 683 8.92 -1.05 -0.42
N PRO A 684 7.69 -1.39 -0.92
CA PRO A 684 6.83 -0.49 -1.68
C PRO A 684 5.94 0.42 -0.81
N GLY A 685 6.29 0.63 0.43
CA GLY A 685 5.61 1.54 1.36
C GLY A 685 6.12 1.37 2.78
N ALA A 686 6.70 2.43 3.33
CA ALA A 686 7.22 2.49 4.69
C ALA A 686 7.25 3.94 5.18
N ASP A 687 7.46 4.15 6.49
CA ASP A 687 7.99 5.43 6.95
C ASP A 687 9.37 5.64 6.32
N PRO A 688 9.62 6.76 5.61
CA PRO A 688 10.87 6.96 4.88
C PRO A 688 12.10 6.96 5.81
N TYR A 689 11.97 7.50 7.02
CA TYR A 689 13.10 7.61 7.96
C TYR A 689 13.43 6.26 8.60
N ASP A 690 12.41 5.45 8.91
CA ASP A 690 12.59 4.08 9.38
C ASP A 690 13.25 3.19 8.30
N ALA A 691 12.80 3.30 7.06
CA ALA A 691 13.35 2.53 5.95
C ALA A 691 14.80 2.93 5.62
N ILE A 692 15.12 4.23 5.65
CA ILE A 692 16.47 4.73 5.38
C ILE A 692 17.43 4.40 6.53
N GLU A 693 16.99 4.55 7.78
CA GLU A 693 17.77 4.15 8.95
C GLU A 693 18.16 2.67 8.86
N ARG A 694 17.23 1.81 8.54
CA ARG A 694 17.44 0.37 8.35
C ARG A 694 18.41 0.08 7.20
N ARG A 695 18.24 0.76 6.05
CA ARG A 695 19.14 0.66 4.91
C ARG A 695 20.56 1.04 5.28
N GLU A 696 20.74 2.16 5.99
CA GLU A 696 22.06 2.65 6.42
C GLU A 696 22.70 1.72 7.46
N ALA A 697 21.91 1.22 8.43
CA ALA A 697 22.39 0.29 9.45
C ALA A 697 22.81 -1.06 8.85
N TRP A 698 22.08 -1.60 7.88
CA TRP A 698 22.44 -2.82 7.18
C TRP A 698 23.63 -2.64 6.23
N ALA A 699 23.72 -1.49 5.54
CA ALA A 699 24.81 -1.21 4.62
C ALA A 699 26.14 -0.91 5.34
N SER A 700 26.10 -0.28 6.51
CA SER A 700 27.29 0.00 7.34
C SER A 700 27.80 -1.22 8.12
N GLY A 701 27.00 -2.30 8.19
CA GLY A 701 27.32 -3.44 9.04
C GLY A 701 27.06 -3.23 10.52
N ALA A 702 26.46 -2.09 10.91
CA ALA A 702 26.00 -1.87 12.30
C ALA A 702 24.98 -2.95 12.69
N ARG A 703 24.22 -3.44 11.72
CA ARG A 703 23.33 -4.60 11.84
C ARG A 703 23.41 -5.47 10.61
N LEU A 704 23.13 -6.76 10.78
CA LEU A 704 23.11 -7.72 9.68
C LEU A 704 21.74 -7.71 8.99
N GLY A 705 21.72 -7.65 7.65
CA GLY A 705 20.47 -7.73 6.88
C GLY A 705 20.67 -7.69 5.36
N PRO A 706 19.57 -7.84 4.61
CA PRO A 706 19.61 -7.80 3.16
C PRO A 706 19.87 -6.38 2.63
N ARG A 707 20.16 -6.26 1.34
CA ARG A 707 20.16 -4.99 0.61
C ARG A 707 18.72 -4.51 0.45
N GLN A 708 18.46 -3.26 0.82
CA GLN A 708 17.11 -2.70 0.78
C GLN A 708 16.99 -1.66 -0.32
N PHE A 709 15.96 -1.85 -1.17
CA PHE A 709 15.45 -0.88 -2.14
C PHE A 709 14.11 -0.37 -1.63
N LEU A 710 13.94 0.93 -1.52
CA LEU A 710 12.81 1.51 -0.83
C LEU A 710 12.15 2.66 -1.59
N THR A 711 10.89 2.86 -1.31
CA THR A 711 10.17 4.13 -1.47
C THR A 711 9.89 4.72 -0.09
N GLY A 712 9.36 5.95 -0.06
CA GLY A 712 8.76 6.50 1.15
C GLY A 712 7.37 5.91 1.40
N GLY A 713 6.49 6.67 2.06
CA GLY A 713 5.11 6.27 2.30
C GLY A 713 4.35 6.01 1.00
N LEU A 714 3.26 5.29 1.11
CA LEU A 714 2.28 5.15 0.01
C LEU A 714 1.77 6.55 -0.35
N THR A 715 1.95 6.98 -1.61
CA THR A 715 1.39 8.27 -2.07
C THR A 715 -0.07 8.06 -2.39
N ASP A 716 -0.97 8.64 -1.59
CA ASP A 716 -2.41 8.41 -1.63
C ASP A 716 -3.20 9.73 -1.72
N GLY A 717 -4.52 9.64 -1.84
CA GLY A 717 -5.42 10.79 -1.88
C GLY A 717 -5.80 11.32 -0.49
N THR A 718 -6.84 12.15 -0.44
CA THR A 718 -7.29 12.82 0.79
C THR A 718 -7.85 11.84 1.82
N ARG A 719 -8.62 10.85 1.37
CA ARG A 719 -9.10 9.75 2.21
C ARG A 719 -8.04 8.67 2.27
N ILE A 720 -7.64 8.27 3.46
CA ILE A 720 -6.60 7.26 3.67
C ILE A 720 -7.16 6.02 4.37
N TYR A 721 -6.48 4.92 4.17
CA TYR A 721 -6.69 3.67 4.90
C TYR A 721 -5.53 3.39 5.86
N TYR A 722 -4.29 3.64 5.45
CA TYR A 722 -3.09 3.46 6.26
C TYR A 722 -2.57 4.80 6.76
N GLY A 723 -2.35 4.92 8.09
CA GLY A 723 -1.86 6.16 8.68
C GLY A 723 -0.47 6.59 8.20
N GLN A 724 0.37 5.65 7.76
CA GLN A 724 1.68 5.95 7.15
C GLN A 724 1.58 6.43 5.69
N ALA A 725 0.39 6.45 5.09
CA ALA A 725 0.23 6.99 3.74
C ALA A 725 0.53 8.49 3.71
N THR A 726 1.13 8.95 2.61
CA THR A 726 1.28 10.37 2.32
C THR A 726 0.02 10.84 1.60
N SER A 727 -0.87 11.48 2.35
CA SER A 727 -2.12 12.06 1.81
C SER A 727 -1.81 13.32 1.02
N ILE A 728 -2.03 13.31 -0.27
CA ILE A 728 -1.80 14.46 -1.17
C ILE A 728 -3.11 15.21 -1.39
N TYR A 729 -3.13 16.46 -0.93
CA TYR A 729 -4.26 17.37 -1.09
C TYR A 729 -4.04 18.40 -2.20
N SER A 730 -2.79 18.84 -2.45
CA SER A 730 -2.46 19.88 -3.41
C SER A 730 -1.22 19.58 -4.23
N THR A 731 -1.11 20.21 -5.39
CA THR A 731 0.09 20.14 -6.26
C THR A 731 1.34 20.62 -5.53
N SER A 732 1.25 21.70 -4.72
CA SER A 732 2.39 22.21 -3.96
C SER A 732 2.89 21.22 -2.91
N HIS A 733 1.99 20.51 -2.23
CA HIS A 733 2.36 19.43 -1.31
C HIS A 733 3.03 18.26 -2.07
N LEU A 734 2.43 17.85 -3.20
CA LEU A 734 3.04 16.80 -4.04
C LEU A 734 4.46 17.19 -4.46
N ASP A 735 4.70 18.42 -4.87
CA ASP A 735 6.04 18.87 -5.30
C ASP A 735 7.07 18.82 -4.16
N LEU A 736 6.68 19.13 -2.94
CA LEU A 736 7.54 18.96 -1.76
C LEU A 736 7.90 17.49 -1.52
N GLU A 737 6.93 16.59 -1.61
CA GLU A 737 7.16 15.13 -1.45
C GLU A 737 8.00 14.53 -2.58
N LEU A 738 7.82 14.99 -3.81
CA LEU A 738 8.66 14.61 -4.95
C LEU A 738 10.12 15.02 -4.74
N ASN A 739 10.35 16.24 -4.25
CA ASN A 739 11.69 16.71 -3.89
C ASN A 739 12.28 15.92 -2.70
N ARG A 740 11.48 15.52 -1.71
CA ARG A 740 11.90 14.62 -0.63
C ARG A 740 12.42 13.30 -1.22
N ALA A 741 11.70 12.71 -2.16
CA ALA A 741 12.09 11.44 -2.77
C ALA A 741 13.47 11.51 -3.43
N VAL A 742 13.79 12.61 -4.13
CA VAL A 742 15.11 12.83 -4.73
C VAL A 742 16.19 13.03 -3.66
N ARG A 743 15.94 13.90 -2.66
CA ARG A 743 16.92 14.19 -1.59
C ARG A 743 17.24 12.97 -0.72
N LEU A 744 16.26 12.13 -0.46
CA LEU A 744 16.42 10.89 0.32
C LEU A 744 16.80 9.69 -0.55
N GLU A 745 17.03 9.89 -1.85
CA GLU A 745 17.52 8.88 -2.78
C GLU A 745 16.60 7.64 -2.86
N PHE A 746 15.29 7.85 -2.98
CA PHE A 746 14.35 6.75 -3.16
C PHE A 746 14.70 5.91 -4.40
N ASP A 747 14.52 4.61 -4.31
CA ASP A 747 14.83 3.66 -5.38
C ASP A 747 13.70 3.53 -6.38
N PHE A 748 12.48 3.81 -5.94
CA PHE A 748 11.26 3.87 -6.77
C PHE A 748 10.19 4.69 -6.04
N MET A 749 9.10 5.03 -6.73
CA MET A 749 7.92 5.65 -6.13
C MET A 749 6.73 4.70 -6.19
N LYS A 750 5.83 4.80 -5.20
CA LYS A 750 4.59 4.02 -5.13
C LYS A 750 3.38 4.92 -5.13
N THR A 751 2.52 4.76 -6.14
CA THR A 751 1.18 5.36 -6.16
C THR A 751 0.16 4.39 -5.59
N TYR A 752 -0.79 4.93 -4.81
CA TYR A 752 -1.78 4.11 -4.12
C TYR A 752 -3.21 4.44 -4.59
N VAL A 753 -4.19 3.71 -4.08
CA VAL A 753 -5.52 3.55 -4.70
C VAL A 753 -6.38 4.80 -4.73
N ARG A 754 -6.26 5.71 -3.74
CA ARG A 754 -7.06 6.94 -3.66
C ARG A 754 -6.37 8.17 -4.26
N LEU A 755 -5.15 8.00 -4.76
CA LEU A 755 -4.45 9.08 -5.46
C LEU A 755 -5.18 9.42 -6.76
N SER A 756 -5.41 10.72 -7.02
CA SER A 756 -6.02 11.15 -8.27
C SER A 756 -5.19 10.73 -9.48
N ASP A 757 -5.85 10.42 -10.58
CA ASP A 757 -5.17 9.95 -11.79
C ASP A 757 -4.24 11.01 -12.37
N THR A 758 -4.58 12.29 -12.21
CA THR A 758 -3.73 13.44 -12.59
C THR A 758 -2.43 13.47 -11.79
N TYR A 759 -2.49 13.25 -10.48
CA TYR A 759 -1.28 13.21 -9.64
C TYR A 759 -0.44 11.96 -9.91
N GLN A 760 -1.07 10.81 -10.20
CA GLN A 760 -0.33 9.62 -10.59
C GLN A 760 0.50 9.85 -11.87
N ARG A 761 -0.06 10.53 -12.86
CA ARG A 761 0.67 10.95 -14.07
C ARG A 761 1.84 11.89 -13.74
N ARG A 762 1.61 12.94 -12.93
CA ARG A 762 2.64 13.90 -12.51
C ARG A 762 3.80 13.22 -11.76
N ILE A 763 3.49 12.29 -10.85
CA ILE A 763 4.52 11.50 -10.16
C ILE A 763 5.36 10.72 -11.16
N THR A 764 4.73 10.05 -12.12
CA THR A 764 5.44 9.24 -13.12
C THR A 764 6.36 10.09 -13.99
N GLU A 765 5.87 11.23 -14.49
CA GLU A 765 6.65 12.16 -15.30
C GLU A 765 7.87 12.70 -14.53
N PHE A 766 7.68 13.16 -13.29
CA PHE A 766 8.76 13.67 -12.43
C PHE A 766 9.77 12.56 -12.07
N ALA A 767 9.30 11.39 -11.66
CA ALA A 767 10.14 10.28 -11.26
C ALA A 767 11.05 9.83 -12.42
N HIS A 768 10.50 9.68 -13.63
CA HIS A 768 11.27 9.29 -14.82
C HIS A 768 12.30 10.34 -15.23
N GLN A 769 12.00 11.65 -15.08
CA GLN A 769 12.99 12.71 -15.29
C GLN A 769 14.19 12.59 -14.35
N ASN A 770 13.98 12.04 -13.14
CA ASN A 770 15.02 11.79 -12.14
C ASN A 770 15.56 10.35 -12.17
N GLY A 771 15.18 9.54 -13.15
CA GLY A 771 15.64 8.17 -13.31
C GLY A 771 15.03 7.18 -12.30
N ILE A 772 13.95 7.56 -11.61
CA ILE A 772 13.28 6.77 -10.57
C ILE A 772 12.10 6.03 -11.19
N PRO A 773 12.04 4.69 -11.12
CA PRO A 773 10.88 3.92 -11.58
C PRO A 773 9.66 4.14 -10.67
N VAL A 774 8.47 3.88 -11.22
CA VAL A 774 7.19 4.01 -10.51
C VAL A 774 6.45 2.69 -10.48
N SER A 775 5.85 2.38 -9.33
CA SER A 775 4.97 1.24 -9.13
C SER A 775 3.57 1.72 -8.73
N SER A 776 2.53 1.05 -9.21
CA SER A 776 1.14 1.34 -8.88
C SER A 776 0.45 0.14 -8.24
N HIS A 777 -0.53 0.39 -7.37
CA HIS A 777 -1.39 -0.66 -6.84
C HIS A 777 -2.41 -1.13 -7.89
N GLU A 778 -2.86 -0.24 -8.78
CA GLU A 778 -3.85 -0.50 -9.82
C GLU A 778 -3.22 -0.52 -11.22
N ILE A 779 -3.81 -1.32 -12.11
CA ILE A 779 -3.42 -1.37 -13.53
C ILE A 779 -3.89 -0.12 -14.29
N TYR A 780 -5.00 0.46 -13.88
CA TYR A 780 -5.53 1.69 -14.43
C TYR A 780 -5.33 2.86 -13.43
N PRO A 781 -4.88 4.01 -13.82
CA PRO A 781 -4.44 4.44 -15.16
C PRO A 781 -2.96 4.10 -15.48
N ALA A 782 -2.33 3.27 -14.64
CA ALA A 782 -0.89 2.97 -14.70
C ALA A 782 -0.38 2.57 -16.09
N THR A 783 -1.13 1.72 -16.82
CA THR A 783 -0.77 1.31 -18.17
C THR A 783 -0.72 2.46 -19.16
N GLN A 784 -1.55 3.48 -18.99
CA GLN A 784 -1.68 4.63 -19.87
C GLN A 784 -0.53 5.64 -19.70
N TYR A 785 0.05 5.75 -18.49
CA TYR A 785 1.02 6.78 -18.11
C TYR A 785 2.42 6.26 -17.86
N ASN A 786 2.80 5.17 -18.50
CA ASN A 786 4.16 4.64 -18.44
C ASN A 786 4.67 4.21 -17.06
N VAL A 787 3.79 3.82 -16.14
CA VAL A 787 4.20 3.24 -14.86
C VAL A 787 4.96 1.93 -15.10
N ASP A 788 6.06 1.69 -14.37
CA ASP A 788 6.99 0.58 -14.63
C ASP A 788 6.54 -0.76 -14.05
N ALA A 789 5.74 -0.74 -12.98
CA ALA A 789 5.31 -1.96 -12.31
C ALA A 789 3.89 -1.84 -11.73
N VAL A 790 3.21 -2.98 -11.62
CA VAL A 790 1.95 -3.13 -10.90
C VAL A 790 2.12 -4.19 -9.81
N GLU A 791 1.52 -3.88 -8.65
CA GLU A 791 1.53 -4.79 -7.51
C GLU A 791 0.22 -5.57 -7.46
N HIS A 792 0.32 -6.82 -6.99
CA HIS A 792 -0.79 -7.75 -6.78
C HIS A 792 -1.60 -8.10 -8.03
N ILE A 793 -1.82 -9.37 -8.24
CA ILE A 793 -2.74 -9.81 -9.30
C ILE A 793 -4.20 -9.66 -8.86
N GLY A 794 -4.50 -9.84 -7.60
CA GLY A 794 -5.84 -9.92 -7.06
C GLY A 794 -6.11 -9.13 -5.79
N ALA A 795 -5.33 -8.09 -5.46
CA ALA A 795 -5.59 -7.29 -4.27
C ALA A 795 -6.92 -6.52 -4.36
N THR A 796 -7.49 -6.21 -3.20
CA THR A 796 -8.73 -5.44 -3.08
C THR A 796 -8.54 -4.03 -3.64
N SER A 797 -9.38 -3.66 -4.61
CA SER A 797 -9.48 -2.29 -5.07
C SER A 797 -10.41 -1.50 -4.14
N ARG A 798 -9.94 -0.34 -3.67
CA ARG A 798 -10.77 0.59 -2.90
C ARG A 798 -11.56 1.55 -3.79
N ARG A 799 -11.35 1.45 -5.09
CA ARG A 799 -12.12 2.17 -6.11
C ARG A 799 -13.42 1.44 -6.52
N GLY A 800 -13.85 0.43 -5.77
CA GLY A 800 -15.02 -0.39 -6.07
C GLY A 800 -14.63 -1.74 -6.66
N TYR A 801 -15.06 -2.03 -7.88
CA TYR A 801 -14.69 -3.28 -8.56
C TYR A 801 -13.24 -3.22 -9.07
N SER A 802 -12.51 -4.33 -8.89
CA SER A 802 -11.12 -4.41 -9.34
C SER A 802 -11.01 -4.29 -10.86
N PRO A 803 -10.10 -3.47 -11.40
CA PRO A 803 -9.82 -3.46 -12.82
C PRO A 803 -8.97 -4.67 -13.27
N LYS A 804 -8.47 -5.50 -12.33
CA LYS A 804 -7.57 -6.63 -12.59
C LYS A 804 -8.25 -7.99 -12.60
N ILE A 805 -9.21 -8.21 -11.71
CA ILE A 805 -9.88 -9.51 -11.52
C ILE A 805 -11.35 -9.34 -11.17
N THR A 806 -12.16 -10.36 -11.49
CA THR A 806 -13.56 -10.46 -11.10
C THR A 806 -13.73 -10.97 -9.65
N SER A 807 -14.97 -11.06 -9.17
CA SER A 807 -15.30 -11.64 -7.86
C SER A 807 -14.90 -13.12 -7.71
N THR A 808 -14.73 -13.82 -8.82
CA THR A 808 -14.26 -15.22 -8.90
C THR A 808 -12.76 -15.31 -9.23
N ASN A 809 -12.04 -14.17 -9.17
CA ASN A 809 -10.60 -14.04 -9.43
C ASN A 809 -10.18 -14.31 -10.89
N HIS A 810 -11.07 -14.20 -11.88
CA HIS A 810 -10.68 -14.25 -13.29
C HIS A 810 -10.17 -12.89 -13.79
N ALA A 811 -9.08 -12.91 -14.57
CA ALA A 811 -8.63 -11.79 -15.40
C ALA A 811 -8.87 -12.16 -16.86
N TYR A 812 -9.49 -11.26 -17.63
CA TYR A 812 -9.74 -11.50 -19.05
C TYR A 812 -8.65 -10.88 -19.93
N ASN A 813 -8.85 -10.97 -21.23
CA ASN A 813 -7.78 -10.67 -22.20
C ASN A 813 -7.35 -9.20 -22.20
N ASP A 814 -8.22 -8.27 -21.77
CA ASP A 814 -7.85 -6.86 -21.57
C ASP A 814 -6.69 -6.73 -20.58
N VAL A 815 -6.82 -7.30 -19.38
CA VAL A 815 -5.79 -7.27 -18.33
C VAL A 815 -4.52 -7.97 -18.78
N ILE A 816 -4.66 -9.17 -19.35
CA ILE A 816 -3.53 -9.97 -19.83
C ILE A 816 -2.72 -9.23 -20.89
N GLN A 817 -3.38 -8.67 -21.90
CA GLN A 817 -2.71 -7.97 -22.99
C GLN A 817 -2.16 -6.60 -22.57
N LEU A 818 -2.88 -5.85 -21.75
CA LEU A 818 -2.41 -4.56 -21.27
C LEU A 818 -1.14 -4.69 -20.43
N ILE A 819 -1.07 -5.62 -19.48
CA ILE A 819 0.14 -5.86 -18.69
C ILE A 819 1.28 -6.36 -19.59
N ALA A 820 1.03 -7.39 -20.41
CA ALA A 820 2.09 -7.99 -21.23
C ALA A 820 2.65 -7.02 -22.28
N LYS A 821 1.79 -6.25 -22.96
CA LYS A 821 2.21 -5.33 -24.06
C LYS A 821 2.73 -4.00 -23.54
N SER A 822 2.32 -3.55 -22.37
CA SER A 822 2.85 -2.32 -21.75
C SER A 822 4.31 -2.46 -21.32
N GLY A 823 4.83 -3.68 -21.16
CA GLY A 823 6.17 -3.94 -20.63
C GLY A 823 6.27 -3.69 -19.12
N MET A 824 5.13 -3.49 -18.43
CA MET A 824 5.10 -3.37 -16.97
C MET A 824 5.49 -4.70 -16.33
N ASN A 825 6.25 -4.60 -15.22
CA ASN A 825 6.44 -5.76 -14.35
C ASN A 825 5.20 -5.97 -13.47
N ILE A 826 4.86 -7.23 -13.18
CA ILE A 826 3.89 -7.57 -12.15
C ILE A 826 4.54 -8.36 -11.01
N THR A 827 4.27 -7.92 -9.76
CA THR A 827 4.61 -8.66 -8.55
C THR A 827 3.31 -9.23 -7.99
N PRO A 828 2.99 -10.52 -8.22
CA PRO A 828 1.62 -11.03 -8.06
C PRO A 828 1.17 -11.24 -6.63
N THR A 829 2.09 -11.51 -5.68
CA THR A 829 1.81 -11.74 -4.24
C THR A 829 0.72 -12.81 -3.99
N LEU A 830 0.81 -13.94 -4.68
CA LEU A 830 -0.13 -15.06 -4.51
C LEU A 830 -0.18 -15.57 -3.08
N SER A 831 0.96 -15.52 -2.37
CA SER A 831 1.06 -15.93 -0.97
C SER A 831 0.02 -15.23 -0.09
N LEU A 832 -0.15 -13.91 -0.24
CA LEU A 832 -1.17 -13.12 0.45
C LEU A 832 -2.59 -13.56 0.08
N GLN A 833 -2.83 -13.90 -1.18
CA GLN A 833 -4.17 -14.08 -1.74
C GLN A 833 -4.70 -15.52 -1.61
N GLY A 834 -4.32 -16.19 -0.54
CA GLY A 834 -4.72 -17.56 -0.23
C GLY A 834 -3.65 -18.61 -0.54
N GLY A 835 -2.58 -18.25 -1.26
CA GLY A 835 -1.53 -19.19 -1.65
C GLY A 835 -0.75 -19.75 -0.48
N PHE A 836 -0.51 -18.95 0.57
CA PHE A 836 0.14 -19.42 1.80
C PHE A 836 -0.71 -20.49 2.49
N PHE A 837 -2.00 -20.23 2.67
CA PHE A 837 -2.91 -21.19 3.30
C PHE A 837 -3.16 -22.42 2.40
N SER A 838 -3.24 -22.24 1.10
CA SER A 838 -3.31 -23.35 0.14
C SER A 838 -2.12 -24.31 0.27
N LYS A 839 -0.90 -23.77 0.41
CA LYS A 839 0.29 -24.59 0.64
C LYS A 839 0.31 -25.24 2.01
N LEU A 840 -0.14 -24.54 3.05
CA LEU A 840 -0.22 -25.09 4.39
C LEU A 840 -1.19 -26.28 4.49
N THR A 841 -2.24 -26.32 3.65
CA THR A 841 -3.14 -27.48 3.55
C THR A 841 -2.48 -28.70 2.88
N GLN A 842 -1.56 -28.47 1.95
CA GLN A 842 -0.88 -29.49 1.17
C GLN A 842 0.38 -30.04 1.86
N ASP A 843 1.08 -29.16 2.60
CA ASP A 843 2.34 -29.46 3.29
C ASP A 843 2.25 -29.05 4.75
N SER A 844 1.88 -30.00 5.62
CA SER A 844 1.78 -29.76 7.07
C SER A 844 3.15 -29.47 7.72
N THR A 845 4.26 -29.75 7.02
CA THR A 845 5.63 -29.50 7.49
C THR A 845 6.16 -28.13 7.12
N LEU A 846 5.40 -27.34 6.36
CA LEU A 846 5.80 -26.01 5.88
C LEU A 846 6.32 -25.09 7.00
N LEU A 847 5.75 -25.19 8.19
CA LEU A 847 6.11 -24.39 9.36
C LEU A 847 7.10 -25.12 10.32
N ASN A 848 7.56 -26.32 9.98
CA ASN A 848 8.43 -27.12 10.86
C ASN A 848 9.92 -26.93 10.56
N HIS A 849 10.29 -25.91 9.77
CA HIS A 849 11.69 -25.62 9.46
C HIS A 849 12.41 -24.94 10.63
N ARG A 850 13.72 -25.16 10.73
CA ARG A 850 14.60 -24.59 11.76
C ARG A 850 14.49 -23.05 11.79
N GLN A 851 14.46 -22.42 10.61
CA GLN A 851 14.32 -20.96 10.46
C GLN A 851 13.01 -20.48 11.06
N PHE A 852 11.89 -21.18 10.80
CA PHE A 852 10.59 -20.79 11.35
C PHE A 852 10.59 -20.88 12.88
N ALA A 853 11.10 -22.00 13.42
CA ALA A 853 11.18 -22.22 14.87
C ALA A 853 12.09 -21.20 15.60
N ALA A 854 13.15 -20.71 14.93
CA ALA A 854 14.08 -19.76 15.53
C ALA A 854 13.50 -18.34 15.64
N PHE A 855 12.65 -17.92 14.70
CA PHE A 855 12.17 -16.53 14.62
C PHE A 855 10.70 -16.33 15.04
N TYR A 856 9.90 -17.40 15.03
CA TYR A 856 8.48 -17.31 15.30
C TYR A 856 8.08 -18.16 16.53
N PRO A 857 7.25 -17.63 17.44
CA PRO A 857 6.81 -18.36 18.61
C PRO A 857 5.85 -19.51 18.22
N PRO A 858 5.82 -20.62 18.99
CA PRO A 858 4.90 -21.74 18.73
C PRO A 858 3.42 -21.32 18.69
N SER A 859 3.04 -20.28 19.41
CA SER A 859 1.69 -19.71 19.39
C SER A 859 1.27 -19.22 18.01
N LEU A 860 2.20 -18.67 17.22
CA LEU A 860 1.92 -18.23 15.84
C LEU A 860 1.60 -19.43 14.92
N ILE A 861 2.29 -20.56 15.08
CA ILE A 861 2.00 -21.79 14.30
C ILE A 861 0.55 -22.22 14.52
N ASN A 862 0.12 -22.25 15.79
CA ASN A 862 -1.25 -22.61 16.14
C ASN A 862 -2.26 -21.58 15.61
N SER A 863 -1.95 -20.29 15.73
CA SER A 863 -2.78 -19.22 15.18
C SER A 863 -2.95 -19.34 13.66
N LEU A 864 -1.89 -19.55 12.90
CA LEU A 864 -1.94 -19.74 11.45
C LEU A 864 -2.80 -20.96 11.06
N LYS A 865 -2.66 -22.10 11.77
CA LYS A 865 -3.47 -23.28 11.54
C LYS A 865 -4.96 -23.06 11.86
N MET A 866 -5.26 -22.31 12.93
CA MET A 866 -6.64 -21.94 13.27
C MET A 866 -7.24 -20.98 12.23
N SER A 867 -6.50 -19.94 11.85
CA SER A 867 -6.91 -18.99 10.82
C SER A 867 -7.19 -19.66 9.48
N MET A 868 -6.38 -20.64 9.10
CA MET A 868 -6.61 -21.44 7.90
C MET A 868 -7.97 -22.19 7.97
N LYS A 869 -8.24 -22.90 9.08
CA LYS A 869 -9.50 -23.64 9.25
C LYS A 869 -10.70 -22.69 9.20
N GLN A 870 -10.62 -21.56 9.89
CA GLN A 870 -11.68 -20.56 9.91
C GLN A 870 -11.91 -19.99 8.51
N LEU A 871 -10.84 -19.60 7.80
CA LEU A 871 -10.93 -19.02 6.46
C LEU A 871 -11.59 -19.97 5.46
N LEU A 872 -11.22 -21.27 5.49
CA LEU A 872 -11.82 -22.28 4.63
C LEU A 872 -13.29 -22.56 4.97
N SER A 873 -13.68 -22.48 6.25
CA SER A 873 -15.08 -22.64 6.66
C SER A 873 -15.96 -21.46 6.24
N LEU A 874 -15.41 -20.25 6.29
CA LEU A 874 -16.13 -19.03 5.90
C LEU A 874 -16.20 -18.82 4.38
N ASN A 875 -15.19 -19.32 3.66
CA ASN A 875 -15.12 -19.20 2.19
C ASN A 875 -14.75 -20.54 1.54
N PRO A 876 -15.71 -21.45 1.36
CA PRO A 876 -15.47 -22.75 0.70
C PRO A 876 -14.93 -22.64 -0.73
N GLY A 877 -15.22 -21.53 -1.42
CA GLY A 877 -14.73 -21.25 -2.78
C GLY A 877 -13.30 -20.73 -2.85
N LEU A 878 -12.65 -20.45 -1.71
CA LEU A 878 -11.34 -19.80 -1.68
C LEU A 878 -10.28 -20.54 -2.51
N LEU A 879 -10.19 -21.87 -2.37
CA LEU A 879 -9.20 -22.67 -3.08
C LEU A 879 -9.51 -22.76 -4.59
N ALA A 880 -10.78 -22.83 -4.97
CA ALA A 880 -11.18 -22.81 -6.37
C ALA A 880 -10.85 -21.44 -7.01
N ASN A 881 -11.21 -20.36 -6.36
CA ASN A 881 -10.91 -18.99 -6.83
C ASN A 881 -9.40 -18.72 -6.83
N PHE A 882 -8.63 -19.31 -5.91
CA PHE A 882 -7.17 -19.22 -5.94
C PHE A 882 -6.58 -19.91 -7.21
N LYS A 883 -7.18 -20.99 -7.69
CA LYS A 883 -6.77 -21.63 -8.95
C LYS A 883 -6.91 -20.68 -10.13
N ASN A 884 -7.93 -19.84 -10.16
CA ASN A 884 -8.13 -18.84 -11.21
C ASN A 884 -7.01 -17.80 -11.21
N LEU A 885 -6.48 -17.40 -10.04
CA LEU A 885 -5.30 -16.53 -9.96
C LEU A 885 -4.05 -17.20 -10.56
N GLN A 886 -3.85 -18.49 -10.31
CA GLN A 886 -2.75 -19.26 -10.93
C GLN A 886 -2.90 -19.33 -12.45
N ASP A 887 -4.12 -19.54 -12.95
CA ASP A 887 -4.40 -19.58 -14.40
C ASP A 887 -4.19 -18.20 -15.05
N ASN A 888 -4.54 -17.10 -14.37
CA ASN A 888 -4.21 -15.75 -14.84
C ASN A 888 -2.70 -15.54 -14.98
N LEU A 889 -1.90 -15.98 -13.99
CA LEU A 889 -0.44 -15.88 -14.07
C LEU A 889 0.16 -16.73 -15.19
N LYS A 890 -0.36 -17.93 -15.39
CA LYS A 890 0.03 -18.76 -16.53
C LYS A 890 -0.21 -18.02 -17.87
N ARG A 891 -1.40 -17.42 -18.03
CA ARG A 891 -1.75 -16.63 -19.23
C ARG A 891 -0.88 -15.40 -19.38
N LEU A 892 -0.57 -14.68 -18.31
CA LEU A 892 0.35 -13.54 -18.29
C LEU A 892 1.75 -13.96 -18.73
N HIS A 893 2.28 -15.04 -18.17
CA HIS A 893 3.57 -15.60 -18.55
C HIS A 893 3.61 -15.99 -20.04
N GLN A 894 2.59 -16.69 -20.53
CA GLN A 894 2.46 -17.09 -21.95
C GLN A 894 2.35 -15.88 -22.88
N ALA A 895 1.74 -14.77 -22.42
CA ALA A 895 1.67 -13.51 -23.16
C ALA A 895 2.97 -12.68 -23.12
N GLY A 896 4.01 -13.16 -22.39
CA GLY A 896 5.31 -12.50 -22.29
C GLY A 896 5.41 -11.40 -21.23
N ALA A 897 4.51 -11.37 -20.25
CA ALA A 897 4.57 -10.41 -19.14
C ALA A 897 5.84 -10.61 -18.28
N SER A 898 6.43 -9.52 -17.81
CA SER A 898 7.49 -9.54 -16.80
C SER A 898 6.89 -9.85 -15.43
N ILE A 899 7.30 -10.97 -14.82
CA ILE A 899 6.80 -11.43 -13.52
C ILE A 899 7.98 -11.53 -12.54
N THR A 900 7.85 -10.96 -11.35
CA THR A 900 8.79 -11.11 -10.22
C THR A 900 8.10 -11.70 -9.00
N THR A 901 8.88 -12.17 -8.02
CA THR A 901 8.36 -12.74 -6.78
C THR A 901 8.23 -11.69 -5.68
N GLY A 902 7.14 -11.72 -4.93
CA GLY A 902 6.91 -10.87 -3.76
C GLY A 902 5.72 -11.37 -2.94
N THR A 903 5.66 -11.03 -1.65
CA THR A 903 4.75 -11.70 -0.72
C THR A 903 3.73 -10.80 -0.03
N ASP A 904 4.01 -9.51 0.08
CA ASP A 904 3.27 -8.56 0.91
C ASP A 904 3.32 -8.92 2.42
N SER A 905 4.48 -9.50 2.86
CA SER A 905 4.73 -9.65 4.29
C SER A 905 4.73 -8.28 4.98
N PRO A 906 4.21 -8.12 6.21
CA PRO A 906 3.95 -9.16 7.23
C PRO A 906 2.53 -9.76 7.24
N PHE A 907 1.67 -9.49 6.26
CA PHE A 907 0.34 -10.14 6.21
C PHE A 907 0.44 -11.67 6.09
N VAL A 908 1.57 -12.15 5.57
CA VAL A 908 2.03 -13.53 5.62
C VAL A 908 3.43 -13.58 6.23
N PRO A 909 3.90 -14.68 6.83
CA PRO A 909 5.18 -14.73 7.51
C PRO A 909 6.36 -14.34 6.62
N TYR A 910 7.29 -13.50 7.14
CA TYR A 910 8.54 -13.17 6.45
C TYR A 910 9.36 -14.43 6.12
N GLY A 911 10.11 -14.38 5.05
CA GLY A 911 11.04 -15.41 4.62
C GLY A 911 10.34 -16.62 3.98
N THR A 912 9.66 -17.44 4.77
CA THR A 912 8.93 -18.62 4.30
C THR A 912 7.97 -18.32 3.16
N SER A 913 7.28 -17.20 3.19
CA SER A 913 6.27 -16.84 2.19
C SER A 913 6.84 -16.59 0.80
N LEU A 914 8.12 -16.16 0.67
CA LEU A 914 8.75 -16.04 -0.64
C LEU A 914 8.93 -17.41 -1.30
N HIS A 915 9.32 -18.43 -0.53
CA HIS A 915 9.43 -19.81 -1.06
C HIS A 915 8.06 -20.38 -1.41
N VAL A 916 7.01 -20.00 -0.67
CA VAL A 916 5.61 -20.33 -1.01
C VAL A 916 5.20 -19.62 -2.31
N GLU A 917 5.58 -18.36 -2.49
CA GLU A 917 5.31 -17.60 -3.72
C GLU A 917 5.96 -18.28 -4.94
N MET A 918 7.25 -18.63 -4.83
CA MET A 918 7.96 -19.37 -5.88
C MET A 918 7.27 -20.71 -6.20
N GLN A 919 6.80 -21.43 -5.18
CA GLN A 919 6.06 -22.68 -5.38
C GLN A 919 4.71 -22.43 -6.07
N ASN A 920 3.98 -21.39 -5.71
CA ASN A 920 2.71 -21.06 -6.34
C ASN A 920 2.87 -20.68 -7.82
N LEU A 921 3.98 -20.02 -8.18
CA LEU A 921 4.32 -19.76 -9.59
C LEU A 921 4.61 -21.06 -10.35
N ALA A 922 5.36 -21.98 -9.74
CA ALA A 922 5.61 -23.30 -10.36
C ALA A 922 4.32 -24.11 -10.52
N ASP A 923 3.43 -24.10 -9.53
CA ASP A 923 2.13 -24.79 -9.61
C ASP A 923 1.19 -24.15 -10.65
N ALA A 924 1.36 -22.87 -10.96
CA ALA A 924 0.69 -22.21 -12.08
C ALA A 924 1.21 -22.69 -13.45
N GLY A 925 2.25 -23.53 -13.48
CA GLY A 925 2.85 -24.10 -14.68
C GLY A 925 4.00 -23.27 -15.27
N ILE A 926 4.58 -22.35 -14.48
CA ILE A 926 5.80 -21.63 -14.86
C ILE A 926 6.99 -22.53 -14.55
N ALA A 927 7.88 -22.71 -15.52
CA ALA A 927 9.03 -23.62 -15.37
C ALA A 927 9.96 -23.20 -14.21
N PRO A 928 10.56 -24.12 -13.45
CA PRO A 928 11.45 -23.80 -12.33
C PRO A 928 12.54 -22.77 -12.66
N PHE A 929 13.15 -22.87 -13.83
CA PHE A 929 14.12 -21.89 -14.31
C PHE A 929 13.55 -20.45 -14.36
N GLU A 930 12.36 -20.25 -14.91
CA GLU A 930 11.73 -18.94 -14.99
C GLU A 930 11.30 -18.43 -13.61
N VAL A 931 10.88 -19.33 -12.71
CA VAL A 931 10.57 -18.98 -11.31
C VAL A 931 11.84 -18.50 -10.58
N LEU A 932 12.96 -19.22 -10.72
CA LEU A 932 14.23 -18.80 -10.12
C LEU A 932 14.70 -17.46 -10.69
N ARG A 933 14.56 -17.24 -12.00
CA ARG A 933 14.86 -15.94 -12.61
C ARG A 933 13.95 -14.82 -12.09
N ALA A 934 12.66 -15.09 -11.88
CA ALA A 934 11.73 -14.13 -11.30
C ALA A 934 12.17 -13.67 -9.88
N ALA A 935 12.80 -14.56 -9.13
CA ALA A 935 13.32 -14.30 -7.79
C ALA A 935 14.80 -13.84 -7.77
N THR A 936 15.48 -13.73 -8.92
CA THR A 936 16.92 -13.38 -9.01
C THR A 936 17.19 -12.38 -10.12
N ALA A 937 17.55 -12.85 -11.33
CA ALA A 937 17.99 -12.02 -12.46
C ALA A 937 16.94 -11.00 -12.88
N ARG A 938 15.66 -11.42 -13.08
CA ARG A 938 14.58 -10.52 -13.48
C ARG A 938 14.25 -9.50 -12.42
N ALA A 939 14.24 -9.89 -11.14
CA ALA A 939 14.04 -8.96 -10.03
C ALA A 939 15.14 -7.88 -10.01
N ALA A 940 16.43 -8.27 -10.19
CA ALA A 940 17.53 -7.33 -10.26
C ALA A 940 17.42 -6.38 -11.48
N GLU A 941 16.96 -6.86 -12.63
CA GLU A 941 16.67 -6.04 -13.83
C GLU A 941 15.55 -5.03 -13.56
N VAL A 942 14.46 -5.45 -12.90
CA VAL A 942 13.31 -4.60 -12.57
C VAL A 942 13.70 -3.50 -11.59
N VAL A 943 14.52 -3.80 -10.59
CA VAL A 943 15.08 -2.80 -9.65
C VAL A 943 16.10 -1.87 -10.34
N GLY A 944 16.72 -2.30 -11.44
CA GLY A 944 17.74 -1.53 -12.16
C GLY A 944 19.18 -1.83 -11.73
N VAL A 945 19.41 -2.95 -11.04
CA VAL A 945 20.71 -3.39 -10.54
C VAL A 945 21.23 -4.67 -11.21
N GLY A 946 20.62 -5.09 -12.30
CA GLY A 946 20.99 -6.31 -13.02
C GLY A 946 22.44 -6.36 -13.50
N LYS A 947 23.10 -5.20 -13.61
CA LYS A 947 24.53 -5.11 -13.91
C LYS A 947 25.40 -5.64 -12.76
N ASP A 948 24.93 -5.49 -11.50
CA ASP A 948 25.70 -5.82 -10.30
C ASP A 948 25.17 -7.04 -9.54
N LEU A 949 23.90 -7.42 -9.73
CA LEU A 949 23.21 -8.43 -8.94
C LEU A 949 22.36 -9.39 -9.82
N GLY A 950 21.81 -10.42 -9.21
CA GLY A 950 20.81 -11.32 -9.78
C GLY A 950 21.35 -12.49 -10.60
N THR A 951 22.66 -12.50 -10.92
CA THR A 951 23.34 -13.62 -11.60
C THR A 951 24.71 -13.85 -10.99
N VAL A 952 25.27 -15.05 -11.16
CA VAL A 952 26.62 -15.38 -10.71
C VAL A 952 27.58 -15.24 -11.89
N GLU A 953 28.29 -14.11 -11.92
CA GLU A 953 29.21 -13.75 -13.01
C GLU A 953 30.42 -12.96 -12.44
N PRO A 954 31.61 -13.10 -13.03
CA PRO A 954 32.75 -12.25 -12.66
C PRO A 954 32.41 -10.76 -12.73
N GLY A 955 32.88 -10.01 -11.74
CA GLY A 955 32.66 -8.57 -11.59
C GLY A 955 31.37 -8.20 -10.86
N LYS A 956 30.40 -9.11 -10.68
CA LYS A 956 29.17 -8.85 -9.91
C LYS A 956 29.41 -8.95 -8.41
N LEU A 957 28.50 -8.36 -7.63
CA LEU A 957 28.49 -8.46 -6.19
C LEU A 957 28.27 -9.92 -5.74
N ALA A 958 28.98 -10.32 -4.72
CA ALA A 958 28.86 -11.64 -4.13
C ALA A 958 27.70 -11.68 -3.13
N ASP A 959 26.48 -11.57 -3.63
CA ASP A 959 25.21 -11.82 -2.92
C ASP A 959 24.69 -13.19 -3.41
N LEU A 960 25.05 -14.27 -2.71
CA LEU A 960 24.87 -15.66 -3.15
C LEU A 960 24.26 -16.51 -2.03
N ILE A 961 23.66 -17.65 -2.41
CA ILE A 961 23.20 -18.67 -1.45
C ILE A 961 23.67 -20.06 -1.86
N ILE A 962 23.94 -20.88 -0.86
CA ILE A 962 24.21 -22.30 -1.03
C ILE A 962 23.05 -23.08 -0.43
N VAL A 963 22.43 -23.92 -1.24
CA VAL A 963 21.24 -24.70 -0.84
C VAL A 963 21.49 -26.20 -0.99
N ASP A 964 20.88 -26.98 -0.12
CA ASP A 964 20.92 -28.45 -0.17
C ASP A 964 19.76 -28.96 -1.02
N GLY A 965 20.03 -29.23 -2.31
CA GLY A 965 18.99 -29.68 -3.24
C GLY A 965 19.26 -29.29 -4.69
N ASN A 966 18.22 -29.40 -5.53
CA ASN A 966 18.26 -29.15 -6.97
C ASN A 966 17.13 -28.18 -7.40
N PRO A 967 17.27 -26.85 -7.19
CA PRO A 967 16.22 -25.87 -7.46
C PRO A 967 15.73 -25.82 -8.91
N LEU A 968 16.58 -26.12 -9.92
CA LEU A 968 16.14 -26.18 -11.31
C LEU A 968 15.19 -27.36 -11.60
N HIS A 969 15.23 -28.41 -10.77
CA HIS A 969 14.30 -29.52 -10.85
C HIS A 969 13.07 -29.30 -9.97
N ASN A 970 13.30 -28.81 -8.74
CA ASN A 970 12.25 -28.56 -7.76
C ASN A 970 12.51 -27.23 -7.02
N VAL A 971 11.74 -26.20 -7.28
CA VAL A 971 11.93 -24.88 -6.68
C VAL A 971 11.86 -24.89 -5.15
N ARG A 972 11.22 -25.90 -4.54
CA ARG A 972 11.19 -26.07 -3.08
C ARG A 972 12.57 -26.21 -2.46
N ASP A 973 13.53 -26.76 -3.21
CA ASP A 973 14.87 -26.96 -2.70
C ASP A 973 15.63 -25.65 -2.43
N ALA A 974 15.21 -24.55 -3.05
CA ALA A 974 15.78 -23.23 -2.79
C ALA A 974 15.61 -22.75 -1.32
N ARG A 975 14.67 -23.32 -0.56
CA ARG A 975 14.47 -23.00 0.87
C ARG A 975 15.49 -23.70 1.81
N ASN A 976 16.17 -24.74 1.32
CA ASN A 976 17.11 -25.52 2.11
C ASN A 976 18.47 -24.82 2.20
N VAL A 977 18.48 -23.59 2.67
CA VAL A 977 19.67 -22.74 2.77
C VAL A 977 20.65 -23.31 3.80
N VAL A 978 21.95 -23.37 3.44
CA VAL A 978 23.04 -23.81 4.29
C VAL A 978 24.00 -22.66 4.60
N TRP A 979 24.36 -21.86 3.59
CA TRP A 979 25.15 -20.65 3.73
C TRP A 979 24.55 -19.52 2.90
N VAL A 980 24.77 -18.33 3.38
CA VAL A 980 24.46 -17.08 2.68
C VAL A 980 25.72 -16.25 2.56
N VAL A 981 26.01 -15.80 1.37
CA VAL A 981 27.04 -14.81 1.13
C VAL A 981 26.34 -13.47 0.90
N LYS A 982 26.60 -12.51 1.76
CA LYS A 982 26.04 -11.18 1.67
C LYS A 982 27.14 -10.16 1.51
N ASN A 983 27.17 -9.48 0.35
CA ASN A 983 28.22 -8.50 0.05
C ASN A 983 29.65 -9.07 0.27
N GLY A 984 29.87 -10.36 -0.11
CA GLY A 984 31.14 -11.08 0.06
C GLY A 984 31.38 -11.70 1.44
N ALA A 985 30.66 -11.27 2.47
CA ALA A 985 30.71 -11.89 3.80
C ALA A 985 29.89 -13.18 3.85
N VAL A 986 30.49 -14.25 4.39
CA VAL A 986 29.86 -15.58 4.45
C VAL A 986 29.28 -15.84 5.83
N HIS A 987 28.03 -16.26 5.85
CA HIS A 987 27.27 -16.59 7.07
C HIS A 987 26.70 -18.02 6.96
N SER A 988 26.97 -18.85 7.95
CA SER A 988 26.28 -20.15 8.06
C SER A 988 24.85 -19.95 8.52
N LEU A 989 23.97 -20.92 8.18
CA LEU A 989 22.62 -20.89 8.70
C LEU A 989 22.62 -20.89 10.25
N ASP A 990 23.52 -21.67 10.89
CA ASP A 990 23.62 -21.76 12.35
C ASP A 990 23.96 -20.40 13.01
N GLU A 991 24.82 -19.59 12.38
CA GLU A 991 25.11 -18.21 12.83
C GLU A 991 23.89 -17.32 12.69
N LEU A 992 23.19 -17.38 11.57
CA LEU A 992 22.00 -16.57 11.33
C LEU A 992 20.84 -16.88 12.29
N LEU A 993 20.73 -18.11 12.77
CA LEU A 993 19.69 -18.53 13.70
C LEU A 993 19.99 -18.20 15.17
N LYS A 994 21.23 -17.87 15.51
CA LYS A 994 21.61 -17.48 16.87
C LYS A 994 21.21 -16.03 17.16
N ARG A 995 20.72 -15.79 18.36
CA ARG A 995 20.50 -14.44 18.87
C ARG A 995 21.87 -13.82 19.23
N PRO A 996 22.09 -12.51 18.93
CA PRO A 996 23.30 -11.79 19.32
C PRO A 996 23.62 -11.85 20.81
#